data_1b300f635d17e6acdc3dae3fb5e87c62
#
_entry.id   1b300f635d17e6acdc3dae3fb5e87c62
#
_cell.length_a   1.000
_cell.length_b   1.000
_cell.length_c   1.000
_cell.angle_alpha   90.00
_cell.angle_beta   90.00
_cell.angle_gamma   90.00
#
_symmetry.space_group_name_H-M   'P 1'
#
loop_
_entity.id
_entity.type
_entity.pdbx_description
1 polymer ?
#
loop_
_entity_poly.entity_id
_entity_poly.type
_entity_poly.pdbx_seq_one_letter_code
_entity_poly.pdbx_strand_id
1 'polypeptide(L)'
;MVNMAAPATEHVRNIVLVGQDGAGKTSLAEAMLHVSGRTPRMGTTHDGKSYLDYDQEEIRRKFTLGTSVAPIPYHDYKINLLDTSGHPDFIGDTLATMQAAEMALFVVDAVAGPQVMTTKLWREAEGMRLSRAVFINHIDREHANFDTIMAQLHARFGSRLGPVTIPIGVAEDFKGVIDVLRMKARYFDQDGTTDDRIEDIPAEYAEAAQIARDRLCDLVAEADDDLMMKYLDGSEQLTQEELESLLDKAIAQELFIPVYVGSTIIEQGIRCVMKDICTYFPHPRHHGAFRLANGEETFVDEDGEPAAFVFKTVADPFVGRLSYLKLISGVLTPSMELINARTGKKDRLGHLYVMMGKEATDVKSAKAGDIIVVPKLTDTRAGDTLSQSGTMSIDPLPLPVPQYPVAIEAANKKEEDKVGTFLTRAVENDPTLRVARNEQTHQTIVTAMGEAQVETLLARMKEQAKVEARLVPVRIPYRETITKTAEAQGRHKKQTGGAGQFGDCWLRISPNPGEGYEFSDEVKGGAIPGGLIPAVDKGVQEAMAEGFLAGYPMVDIKCAVFDGSYHSVDSNEMAFKTAARIGFRAACEQAGAILLEPMATMDIVVTEEYAGTVMGDIATRRGRIVGTDSTDEGETVIMVRVPYAEVISYPKDLRAMTRGSGSYYIELEGYDPAPADVTKKLVEAYQASKA
;
A
#
# COMPACT_ATOMS: atom_id res chain seq x y z
N MET A 1 24.32 -13.70 -26.12
CA MET A 1 23.34 -14.12 -25.07
C MET A 1 24.15 -14.44 -23.83
N VAL A 2 24.07 -13.59 -22.82
CA VAL A 2 24.71 -13.87 -21.53
C VAL A 2 24.03 -15.11 -20.97
N ASN A 3 24.83 -16.12 -20.65
CA ASN A 3 24.32 -17.39 -20.11
C ASN A 3 23.79 -17.09 -18.67
N MET A 4 22.49 -16.91 -18.54
CA MET A 4 21.78 -16.76 -17.25
C MET A 4 21.66 -18.13 -16.56
N ALA A 5 22.74 -18.94 -16.57
CA ALA A 5 22.76 -20.15 -15.76
C ALA A 5 22.48 -19.79 -14.32
N ALA A 6 21.71 -20.61 -13.62
CA ALA A 6 21.40 -20.40 -12.20
C ALA A 6 22.72 -20.35 -11.41
N PRO A 7 23.17 -19.19 -10.95
CA PRO A 7 24.41 -19.08 -10.18
C PRO A 7 24.26 -19.82 -8.85
N ALA A 8 25.38 -20.11 -8.20
CA ALA A 8 25.34 -20.54 -6.80
C ALA A 8 24.73 -19.43 -5.94
N THR A 9 24.02 -19.77 -4.88
CA THR A 9 23.33 -18.81 -3.99
C THR A 9 24.28 -17.74 -3.46
N GLU A 10 25.52 -18.09 -3.21
CA GLU A 10 26.57 -17.16 -2.74
C GLU A 10 26.93 -16.07 -3.78
N HIS A 11 26.67 -16.32 -5.06
CA HIS A 11 26.88 -15.36 -6.14
C HIS A 11 25.60 -14.61 -6.56
N VAL A 12 24.51 -14.76 -5.82
CA VAL A 12 23.29 -13.98 -6.00
C VAL A 12 23.30 -12.78 -5.05
N ARG A 13 22.83 -11.62 -5.54
CA ARG A 13 22.58 -10.42 -4.74
C ARG A 13 21.20 -9.90 -5.09
N ASN A 14 20.29 -9.87 -4.12
CA ASN A 14 18.95 -9.28 -4.29
C ASN A 14 18.91 -7.95 -3.57
N ILE A 15 18.89 -6.88 -4.32
CA ILE A 15 19.00 -5.50 -3.84
C ILE A 15 17.71 -4.78 -4.19
N VAL A 16 17.02 -4.24 -3.19
CA VAL A 16 15.86 -3.38 -3.42
C VAL A 16 16.28 -1.92 -3.34
N LEU A 17 15.93 -1.13 -4.37
CA LEU A 17 16.12 0.32 -4.38
C LEU A 17 14.93 0.97 -3.71
N VAL A 18 15.18 1.71 -2.65
CA VAL A 18 14.16 2.39 -1.85
C VAL A 18 14.52 3.86 -1.61
N GLY A 19 13.55 4.68 -1.26
CA GLY A 19 13.74 6.10 -0.99
C GLY A 19 12.61 6.94 -1.56
N GLN A 20 12.71 8.24 -1.40
CA GLN A 20 11.72 9.21 -1.83
C GLN A 20 11.51 9.20 -3.35
N ASP A 21 10.32 9.58 -3.80
CA ASP A 21 10.07 9.88 -5.21
C ASP A 21 10.95 11.03 -5.69
N GLY A 22 11.52 10.91 -6.90
CA GLY A 22 12.45 11.87 -7.47
C GLY A 22 13.90 11.76 -6.98
N ALA A 23 14.26 10.86 -6.04
CA ALA A 23 15.63 10.67 -5.59
C ALA A 23 16.54 9.99 -6.64
N GLY A 24 15.96 9.41 -7.71
CA GLY A 24 16.69 8.79 -8.81
C GLY A 24 16.92 7.30 -8.68
N LYS A 25 16.02 6.56 -8.03
CA LYS A 25 16.07 5.08 -7.91
C LYS A 25 16.14 4.40 -9.26
N THR A 26 15.13 4.64 -10.10
CA THR A 26 15.08 4.10 -11.47
C THR A 26 16.27 4.56 -12.31
N SER A 27 16.72 5.81 -12.15
CA SER A 27 17.93 6.31 -12.82
C SER A 27 19.18 5.56 -12.37
N LEU A 28 19.28 5.16 -11.09
CA LEU A 28 20.37 4.33 -10.58
C LEU A 28 20.32 2.92 -11.18
N ALA A 29 19.14 2.32 -11.25
CA ALA A 29 18.96 1.02 -11.87
C ALA A 29 19.34 1.03 -13.37
N GLU A 30 18.91 2.04 -14.11
CA GLU A 30 19.24 2.24 -15.53
C GLU A 30 20.75 2.47 -15.74
N ALA A 31 21.39 3.27 -14.85
CA ALA A 31 22.83 3.49 -14.89
C ALA A 31 23.60 2.18 -14.61
N MET A 32 23.18 1.38 -13.64
CA MET A 32 23.78 0.07 -13.36
C MET A 32 23.63 -0.90 -14.55
N LEU A 33 22.47 -0.90 -15.21
CA LEU A 33 22.23 -1.69 -16.42
C LEU A 33 23.16 -1.27 -17.56
N HIS A 34 23.37 0.03 -17.75
CA HIS A 34 24.24 0.53 -18.81
C HIS A 34 25.73 0.29 -18.50
N VAL A 35 26.18 0.64 -17.32
CA VAL A 35 27.57 0.48 -16.87
C VAL A 35 28.01 -1.00 -16.87
N SER A 36 27.08 -1.93 -16.61
CA SER A 36 27.36 -3.37 -16.72
C SER A 36 27.38 -3.89 -18.17
N GLY A 37 27.04 -3.05 -19.14
CA GLY A 37 26.91 -3.46 -20.55
C GLY A 37 25.64 -4.29 -20.84
N ARG A 38 24.70 -4.36 -19.90
CA ARG A 38 23.43 -5.07 -20.09
C ARG A 38 22.51 -4.37 -21.09
N THR A 39 22.55 -3.05 -21.12
CA THR A 39 21.84 -2.22 -22.10
C THR A 39 22.83 -1.40 -22.95
N PRO A 40 22.53 -1.17 -24.23
CA PRO A 40 23.43 -0.42 -25.13
C PRO A 40 23.43 1.11 -24.87
N ARG A 41 22.53 1.58 -24.03
CA ARG A 41 22.39 2.98 -23.60
C ARG A 41 21.69 3.03 -22.26
N MET A 42 21.90 4.09 -21.51
CA MET A 42 21.12 4.38 -20.32
C MET A 42 19.66 4.71 -20.69
N GLY A 43 18.71 4.07 -20.02
CA GLY A 43 17.29 4.44 -20.10
C GLY A 43 17.01 5.70 -19.31
N THR A 44 15.97 6.44 -19.68
CA THR A 44 15.54 7.65 -18.97
C THR A 44 14.04 7.69 -18.78
N THR A 45 13.59 7.93 -17.55
CA THR A 45 12.16 8.05 -17.21
C THR A 45 11.58 9.32 -17.82
N HIS A 46 12.34 10.40 -17.85
CA HIS A 46 11.90 11.71 -18.36
C HIS A 46 11.46 11.65 -19.82
N ASP A 47 12.18 10.91 -20.67
CA ASP A 47 11.90 10.77 -22.10
C ASP A 47 11.02 9.57 -22.42
N GLY A 48 10.56 8.80 -21.41
CA GLY A 48 9.79 7.58 -21.58
C GLY A 48 10.56 6.45 -22.25
N LYS A 49 11.88 6.41 -22.08
CA LYS A 49 12.79 5.43 -22.69
C LYS A 49 13.47 4.53 -21.66
N SER A 50 12.94 4.48 -20.45
CA SER A 50 13.38 3.54 -19.41
C SER A 50 13.07 2.10 -19.84
N TYR A 51 13.97 1.17 -19.51
CA TYR A 51 13.73 -0.27 -19.65
C TYR A 51 12.84 -0.79 -18.49
N LEU A 52 12.81 -0.09 -17.38
CA LEU A 52 12.13 -0.50 -16.13
C LEU A 52 10.75 0.13 -15.98
N ASP A 53 10.60 1.42 -16.30
CA ASP A 53 9.29 2.11 -16.34
C ASP A 53 8.67 1.92 -17.74
N TYR A 54 8.02 0.79 -17.95
CA TYR A 54 7.48 0.40 -19.26
C TYR A 54 5.95 0.42 -19.32
N ASP A 55 5.25 0.56 -18.19
CA ASP A 55 3.80 0.75 -18.15
C ASP A 55 3.44 2.12 -18.76
N GLN A 56 2.36 2.18 -19.55
CA GLN A 56 1.93 3.41 -20.19
C GLN A 56 1.65 4.53 -19.18
N GLU A 57 1.15 4.19 -18.00
CA GLU A 57 0.92 5.15 -16.94
C GLU A 57 2.22 5.65 -16.28
N GLU A 58 3.24 4.81 -16.15
CA GLU A 58 4.58 5.22 -15.70
C GLU A 58 5.21 6.19 -16.70
N ILE A 59 5.16 5.85 -17.98
CA ILE A 59 5.64 6.72 -19.07
C ILE A 59 4.89 8.07 -19.08
N ARG A 60 3.58 8.05 -18.92
CA ARG A 60 2.74 9.26 -18.90
C ARG A 60 3.01 10.13 -17.68
N ARG A 61 3.16 9.52 -16.51
CA ARG A 61 3.36 10.20 -15.23
C ARG A 61 4.81 10.55 -14.96
N LYS A 62 5.75 9.89 -15.63
CA LYS A 62 7.19 10.02 -15.48
C LYS A 62 7.69 9.64 -14.08
N PHE A 63 7.04 8.68 -13.45
CA PHE A 63 7.50 8.06 -12.20
C PHE A 63 7.03 6.61 -12.11
N THR A 64 7.77 5.81 -11.34
CA THR A 64 7.55 4.38 -11.13
C THR A 64 6.31 4.12 -10.28
N LEU A 65 5.40 3.28 -10.78
CA LEU A 65 4.17 2.90 -10.09
C LEU A 65 4.27 1.54 -9.39
N GLY A 66 5.10 0.67 -9.90
CA GLY A 66 5.26 -0.67 -9.36
C GLY A 66 6.68 -1.20 -9.50
N THR A 67 7.00 -2.25 -8.77
CA THR A 67 8.34 -2.85 -8.80
C THR A 67 8.67 -3.43 -10.16
N SER A 68 9.83 -3.07 -10.69
CA SER A 68 10.48 -3.70 -11.84
C SER A 68 11.74 -4.45 -11.42
N VAL A 69 12.01 -5.56 -12.08
CA VAL A 69 13.20 -6.39 -11.83
C VAL A 69 14.23 -6.15 -12.92
N ALA A 70 15.49 -5.90 -12.52
CA ALA A 70 16.62 -5.74 -13.41
C ALA A 70 17.71 -6.74 -13.05
N PRO A 71 17.80 -7.89 -13.75
CA PRO A 71 18.85 -8.87 -13.54
C PRO A 71 20.13 -8.39 -14.23
N ILE A 72 21.15 -8.12 -13.45
CA ILE A 72 22.46 -7.64 -13.91
C ILE A 72 23.52 -8.73 -13.71
N PRO A 73 23.99 -9.40 -14.76
CA PRO A 73 25.18 -10.21 -14.66
C PRO A 73 26.40 -9.28 -14.57
N TYR A 74 27.15 -9.40 -13.48
CA TYR A 74 28.33 -8.59 -13.24
C TYR A 74 29.46 -9.47 -12.69
N HIS A 75 30.53 -9.67 -13.47
CA HIS A 75 31.54 -10.71 -13.22
C HIS A 75 30.89 -12.08 -13.06
N ASP A 76 31.18 -12.81 -11.96
CA ASP A 76 30.61 -14.12 -11.65
C ASP A 76 29.31 -14.03 -10.82
N TYR A 77 28.80 -12.81 -10.59
CA TYR A 77 27.61 -12.54 -9.79
C TYR A 77 26.38 -12.25 -10.63
N LYS A 78 25.22 -12.54 -10.08
CA LYS A 78 23.94 -12.10 -10.56
C LYS A 78 23.33 -11.14 -9.55
N ILE A 79 23.23 -9.87 -9.92
CA ILE A 79 22.52 -8.87 -9.13
C ILE A 79 21.07 -8.82 -9.62
N ASN A 80 20.11 -9.21 -8.81
CA ASN A 80 18.70 -8.94 -9.03
C ASN A 80 18.38 -7.59 -8.39
N LEU A 81 18.35 -6.55 -9.19
CA LEU A 81 18.00 -5.22 -8.74
C LEU A 81 16.49 -5.06 -8.83
N LEU A 82 15.87 -4.67 -7.72
CA LEU A 82 14.43 -4.48 -7.56
C LEU A 82 14.17 -2.99 -7.46
N ASP A 83 13.76 -2.36 -8.57
CA ASP A 83 13.42 -0.93 -8.59
C ASP A 83 12.00 -0.73 -8.13
N THR A 84 11.78 0.11 -7.12
CA THR A 84 10.48 0.31 -6.47
C THR A 84 9.98 1.73 -6.56
N SER A 85 8.67 1.92 -6.38
CA SER A 85 8.06 3.24 -6.29
C SER A 85 8.49 3.97 -5.00
N GLY A 86 8.79 5.26 -5.12
CA GLY A 86 9.01 6.16 -3.98
C GLY A 86 7.76 6.93 -3.56
N HIS A 87 6.63 6.72 -4.25
CA HIS A 87 5.39 7.42 -3.99
C HIS A 87 4.59 6.71 -2.88
N PRO A 88 4.06 7.43 -1.87
CA PRO A 88 3.38 6.82 -0.73
C PRO A 88 2.14 6.00 -1.09
N ASP A 89 1.46 6.30 -2.19
CA ASP A 89 0.27 5.56 -2.62
C ASP A 89 0.59 4.14 -3.14
N PHE A 90 1.85 3.84 -3.45
CA PHE A 90 2.32 2.53 -3.94
C PHE A 90 3.25 1.82 -2.94
N ILE A 91 3.28 2.28 -1.69
CA ILE A 91 4.16 1.71 -0.65
C ILE A 91 3.93 0.21 -0.42
N GLY A 92 2.72 -0.30 -0.63
CA GLY A 92 2.42 -1.72 -0.44
C GLY A 92 3.23 -2.63 -1.36
N ASP A 93 3.39 -2.27 -2.64
CA ASP A 93 4.24 -3.01 -3.59
C ASP A 93 5.72 -2.93 -3.19
N THR A 94 6.17 -1.77 -2.69
CA THR A 94 7.53 -1.58 -2.18
C THR A 94 7.82 -2.48 -0.99
N LEU A 95 6.93 -2.52 0.02
CA LEU A 95 7.09 -3.35 1.21
C LEU A 95 7.07 -4.85 0.89
N ALA A 96 6.16 -5.29 0.01
CA ALA A 96 6.13 -6.67 -0.45
C ALA A 96 7.43 -7.06 -1.19
N THR A 97 8.00 -6.13 -1.95
CA THR A 97 9.27 -6.33 -2.66
C THR A 97 10.46 -6.39 -1.72
N MET A 98 10.47 -5.59 -0.65
CA MET A 98 11.54 -5.60 0.35
C MET A 98 11.71 -6.98 1.00
N GLN A 99 10.62 -7.76 1.16
CA GLN A 99 10.70 -9.16 1.66
C GLN A 99 11.48 -10.11 0.73
N ALA A 100 11.65 -9.76 -0.54
CA ALA A 100 12.36 -10.60 -1.49
C ALA A 100 13.86 -10.28 -1.60
N ALA A 101 14.32 -9.22 -0.91
CA ALA A 101 15.71 -8.75 -0.96
C ALA A 101 16.48 -9.09 0.31
N GLU A 102 17.79 -9.13 0.23
CA GLU A 102 18.71 -9.23 1.38
C GLU A 102 19.21 -7.85 1.81
N MET A 103 19.11 -6.86 0.92
CA MET A 103 19.61 -5.52 1.18
C MET A 103 18.75 -4.44 0.57
N ALA A 104 18.51 -3.38 1.34
CA ALA A 104 17.88 -2.15 0.88
C ALA A 104 18.94 -1.08 0.60
N LEU A 105 19.04 -0.64 -0.67
CA LEU A 105 19.86 0.48 -1.07
C LEU A 105 18.99 1.75 -1.12
N PHE A 106 19.18 2.60 -0.12
CA PHE A 106 18.47 3.86 0.02
C PHE A 106 19.06 4.92 -0.90
N VAL A 107 18.29 5.38 -1.88
CA VAL A 107 18.72 6.48 -2.76
C VAL A 107 18.24 7.79 -2.16
N VAL A 108 19.18 8.68 -1.88
CA VAL A 108 18.97 9.98 -1.22
C VAL A 108 19.47 11.09 -2.14
N ASP A 109 18.68 12.14 -2.33
CA ASP A 109 19.05 13.28 -3.15
C ASP A 109 20.05 14.19 -2.39
N ALA A 110 21.16 14.58 -3.03
CA ALA A 110 22.24 15.37 -2.43
C ALA A 110 21.85 16.82 -2.10
N VAL A 111 20.69 17.28 -2.56
CA VAL A 111 20.14 18.62 -2.27
C VAL A 111 19.04 18.54 -1.23
N ALA A 112 18.09 17.63 -1.43
CA ALA A 112 16.89 17.52 -0.59
C ALA A 112 17.11 16.71 0.71
N GLY A 113 18.11 15.83 0.71
CA GLY A 113 18.39 14.94 1.84
C GLY A 113 17.35 13.84 2.07
N PRO A 114 17.41 13.16 3.22
CA PRO A 114 16.45 12.13 3.57
C PRO A 114 15.08 12.75 3.86
N GLN A 115 14.05 12.29 3.13
CA GLN A 115 12.67 12.77 3.22
C GLN A 115 11.76 11.76 3.92
N VAL A 116 10.45 12.03 3.95
CA VAL A 116 9.46 11.25 4.70
C VAL A 116 9.46 9.78 4.28
N MET A 117 9.40 9.49 2.98
CA MET A 117 9.41 8.10 2.51
C MET A 117 10.72 7.38 2.82
N THR A 118 11.85 8.09 2.77
CA THR A 118 13.14 7.54 3.19
C THR A 118 13.09 7.11 4.66
N THR A 119 12.57 7.95 5.54
CA THR A 119 12.46 7.65 6.98
C THR A 119 11.49 6.49 7.24
N LYS A 120 10.33 6.48 6.58
CA LYS A 120 9.35 5.43 6.73
C LYS A 120 9.90 4.07 6.27
N LEU A 121 10.47 4.01 5.07
CA LEU A 121 11.05 2.77 4.54
C LEU A 121 12.28 2.31 5.31
N TRP A 122 13.01 3.24 5.95
CA TRP A 122 14.13 2.90 6.84
C TRP A 122 13.66 2.11 8.07
N ARG A 123 12.59 2.56 8.72
CA ARG A 123 11.99 1.86 9.86
C ARG A 123 11.46 0.47 9.46
N GLU A 124 10.81 0.39 8.31
CA GLU A 124 10.33 -0.89 7.78
C GLU A 124 11.51 -1.86 7.52
N ALA A 125 12.60 -1.38 6.89
CA ALA A 125 13.81 -2.18 6.66
C ALA A 125 14.44 -2.66 7.98
N GLU A 126 14.44 -1.82 9.01
CA GLU A 126 14.92 -2.15 10.35
C GLU A 126 14.05 -3.23 11.02
N GLY A 127 12.72 -3.08 10.95
CA GLY A 127 11.78 -4.09 11.44
C GLY A 127 11.91 -5.44 10.73
N MET A 128 12.26 -5.43 9.45
CA MET A 128 12.54 -6.63 8.64
C MET A 128 13.95 -7.21 8.89
N ARG A 129 14.81 -6.53 9.63
CA ARG A 129 16.25 -6.86 9.77
C ARG A 129 16.96 -6.93 8.41
N LEU A 130 16.57 -6.06 7.50
CA LEU A 130 17.11 -5.98 6.16
C LEU A 130 18.39 -5.13 6.20
N SER A 131 19.51 -5.67 5.74
CA SER A 131 20.76 -4.90 5.65
C SER A 131 20.56 -3.64 4.81
N ARG A 132 21.21 -2.54 5.18
CA ARG A 132 20.99 -1.22 4.59
C ARG A 132 22.27 -0.62 4.03
N ALA A 133 22.14 0.10 2.93
CA ALA A 133 23.17 0.97 2.38
C ALA A 133 22.53 2.27 1.87
N VAL A 134 23.30 3.32 1.70
CA VAL A 134 22.85 4.60 1.18
C VAL A 134 23.65 4.95 -0.07
N PHE A 135 22.95 5.44 -1.11
CA PHE A 135 23.56 6.08 -2.28
C PHE A 135 23.07 7.53 -2.34
N ILE A 136 23.98 8.46 -2.06
CA ILE A 136 23.73 9.90 -2.21
C ILE A 136 23.88 10.24 -3.69
N ASN A 137 22.74 10.48 -4.33
CA ASN A 137 22.63 10.75 -5.77
C ASN A 137 22.57 12.25 -6.06
N HIS A 138 22.82 12.63 -7.30
CA HIS A 138 22.74 14.02 -7.78
C HIS A 138 23.77 14.97 -7.13
N ILE A 139 24.94 14.47 -6.83
CA ILE A 139 26.02 15.30 -6.29
C ILE A 139 26.52 16.35 -7.30
N ASP A 140 26.20 16.17 -8.58
CA ASP A 140 26.46 17.08 -9.70
C ASP A 140 25.49 18.26 -9.78
N ARG A 141 24.42 18.28 -8.97
CA ARG A 141 23.45 19.39 -8.96
C ARG A 141 23.94 20.60 -8.19
N GLU A 142 23.52 21.77 -8.63
CA GLU A 142 23.67 23.01 -7.89
C GLU A 142 23.09 22.89 -6.47
N HIS A 143 23.80 23.41 -5.47
CA HIS A 143 23.47 23.30 -4.04
C HIS A 143 23.61 21.89 -3.41
N ALA A 144 24.14 20.90 -4.13
CA ALA A 144 24.46 19.62 -3.52
C ALA A 144 25.57 19.81 -2.44
N ASN A 145 25.38 19.13 -1.30
CA ASN A 145 26.32 19.23 -0.18
C ASN A 145 26.43 17.91 0.58
N PHE A 146 27.52 17.20 0.36
CA PHE A 146 27.76 15.88 0.94
C PHE A 146 27.78 15.91 2.47
N ASP A 147 28.49 16.86 3.08
CA ASP A 147 28.66 16.93 4.54
C ASP A 147 27.31 17.22 5.24
N THR A 148 26.53 18.13 4.64
CA THR A 148 25.19 18.42 5.15
C THR A 148 24.28 17.19 5.11
N ILE A 149 24.32 16.42 4.02
CA ILE A 149 23.51 15.19 3.90
C ILE A 149 23.99 14.13 4.88
N MET A 150 25.30 13.93 5.03
CA MET A 150 25.87 13.02 6.04
C MET A 150 25.42 13.39 7.45
N ALA A 151 25.46 14.67 7.82
CA ALA A 151 24.96 15.15 9.12
C ALA A 151 23.47 14.87 9.32
N GLN A 152 22.64 15.07 8.29
CA GLN A 152 21.20 14.73 8.33
C GLN A 152 20.95 13.24 8.47
N LEU A 153 21.71 12.40 7.75
CA LEU A 153 21.62 10.93 7.84
C LEU A 153 21.98 10.46 9.26
N HIS A 154 23.09 10.96 9.83
CA HIS A 154 23.48 10.64 11.20
C HIS A 154 22.45 11.08 12.24
N ALA A 155 21.88 12.27 12.09
CA ALA A 155 20.86 12.79 13.00
C ALA A 155 19.56 11.96 12.98
N ARG A 156 19.21 11.37 11.83
CA ARG A 156 17.96 10.59 11.67
C ARG A 156 18.13 9.10 11.90
N PHE A 157 19.25 8.53 11.48
CA PHE A 157 19.44 7.08 11.37
C PHE A 157 20.60 6.55 12.22
N GLY A 158 21.23 7.44 12.98
CA GLY A 158 22.24 7.06 13.95
C GLY A 158 23.66 7.03 13.44
N SER A 159 24.59 6.58 14.28
CA SER A 159 26.02 6.68 14.07
C SER A 159 26.67 5.53 13.30
N ARG A 160 25.89 4.50 12.92
CA ARG A 160 26.40 3.32 12.19
C ARG A 160 26.67 3.58 10.70
N LEU A 161 26.26 4.74 10.18
CA LEU A 161 26.55 5.14 8.80
C LEU A 161 28.01 5.60 8.70
N GLY A 162 28.67 5.18 7.61
CA GLY A 162 30.02 5.64 7.31
C GLY A 162 30.26 5.71 5.80
N PRO A 163 30.97 6.76 5.32
CA PRO A 163 31.24 6.91 3.89
C PRO A 163 32.26 5.86 3.42
N VAL A 164 31.87 5.09 2.40
CA VAL A 164 32.77 4.24 1.62
C VAL A 164 33.35 5.03 0.46
N THR A 165 32.61 6.01 -0.05
CA THR A 165 33.10 6.95 -1.06
C THR A 165 32.86 8.39 -0.63
N ILE A 166 33.82 9.27 -0.94
CA ILE A 166 33.75 10.72 -0.70
C ILE A 166 33.86 11.42 -2.05
N PRO A 167 33.09 12.51 -2.36
CA PRO A 167 33.15 13.17 -3.64
C PRO A 167 34.43 13.99 -3.81
N ILE A 168 34.99 14.00 -5.01
CA ILE A 168 36.02 14.91 -5.45
C ILE A 168 35.37 16.04 -6.23
N GLY A 169 35.19 17.19 -5.58
CA GLY A 169 34.34 18.27 -6.06
C GLY A 169 32.86 18.01 -5.87
N VAL A 170 32.03 19.01 -6.10
CA VAL A 170 30.57 18.96 -6.03
C VAL A 170 29.98 19.83 -7.14
N ALA A 171 28.73 19.64 -7.50
CA ALA A 171 28.05 20.33 -8.58
C ALA A 171 28.84 20.23 -9.91
N GLU A 172 29.09 21.34 -10.59
CA GLU A 172 29.84 21.37 -11.86
C GLU A 172 31.30 20.92 -11.72
N ASP A 173 31.87 20.96 -10.50
CA ASP A 173 33.22 20.54 -10.18
C ASP A 173 33.36 19.07 -9.80
N PHE A 174 32.26 18.30 -9.80
CA PHE A 174 32.31 16.88 -9.48
C PHE A 174 33.05 16.08 -10.57
N LYS A 175 34.19 15.48 -10.21
CA LYS A 175 35.11 14.82 -11.12
C LYS A 175 35.37 13.36 -10.82
N GLY A 176 35.01 12.89 -9.62
CA GLY A 176 35.29 11.55 -9.18
C GLY A 176 34.96 11.34 -7.72
N VAL A 177 35.37 10.18 -7.21
CA VAL A 177 35.20 9.83 -5.79
C VAL A 177 36.51 9.31 -5.21
N ILE A 178 36.67 9.48 -3.90
CA ILE A 178 37.71 8.80 -3.13
C ILE A 178 37.12 7.50 -2.62
N ASP A 179 37.72 6.41 -2.98
CA ASP A 179 37.47 5.06 -2.44
C ASP A 179 38.16 4.97 -1.07
N VAL A 180 37.40 5.17 0.00
CA VAL A 180 37.90 5.18 1.39
C VAL A 180 38.42 3.82 1.79
N LEU A 181 37.80 2.75 1.29
CA LEU A 181 38.19 1.38 1.57
C LEU A 181 39.61 1.06 1.02
N ARG A 182 39.94 1.59 -0.16
CA ARG A 182 41.20 1.30 -0.83
C ARG A 182 42.20 2.48 -0.77
N MET A 183 41.80 3.59 -0.19
CA MET A 183 42.54 4.86 -0.10
C MET A 183 43.10 5.30 -1.47
N LYS A 184 42.24 5.36 -2.48
CA LYS A 184 42.54 5.80 -3.83
C LYS A 184 41.47 6.74 -4.35
N ALA A 185 41.91 7.69 -5.21
CA ALA A 185 41.01 8.51 -5.99
C ALA A 185 40.62 7.80 -7.28
N ARG A 186 39.32 7.84 -7.59
CA ARG A 186 38.76 7.28 -8.84
C ARG A 186 38.15 8.41 -9.63
N TYR A 187 38.70 8.63 -10.80
CA TYR A 187 38.22 9.60 -11.78
C TYR A 187 37.52 8.87 -12.91
N PHE A 188 36.43 9.44 -13.37
CA PHE A 188 35.59 8.87 -14.41
C PHE A 188 35.86 9.52 -15.76
N ASP A 189 35.87 8.75 -16.81
CA ASP A 189 35.90 9.31 -18.16
C ASP A 189 34.46 9.70 -18.56
N GLN A 190 34.35 10.74 -19.40
CA GLN A 190 33.06 11.37 -19.74
C GLN A 190 32.09 10.48 -20.50
N ASP A 191 32.56 9.33 -21.05
CA ASP A 191 31.75 8.40 -21.84
C ASP A 191 31.15 7.23 -21.04
N GLY A 192 31.49 7.12 -19.72
CA GLY A 192 30.95 6.08 -18.82
C GLY A 192 31.29 4.63 -19.19
N THR A 193 31.99 4.40 -20.32
CA THR A 193 32.20 3.07 -20.89
C THR A 193 33.55 2.46 -20.52
N THR A 194 34.50 3.27 -20.08
CA THR A 194 35.85 2.85 -19.68
C THR A 194 35.96 2.64 -18.19
N ASP A 195 36.94 1.82 -17.77
CA ASP A 195 37.25 1.63 -16.36
C ASP A 195 37.73 2.93 -15.72
N ASP A 196 37.40 3.13 -14.44
CA ASP A 196 37.79 4.31 -13.68
C ASP A 196 39.33 4.47 -13.69
N ARG A 197 39.81 5.67 -13.92
CA ARG A 197 41.23 6.01 -13.74
C ARG A 197 41.53 6.11 -12.25
N ILE A 198 42.41 5.22 -11.75
CA ILE A 198 42.76 5.14 -10.33
C ILE A 198 44.06 5.89 -10.11
N GLU A 199 44.04 6.86 -9.19
CA GLU A 199 45.17 7.71 -8.82
C GLU A 199 45.36 7.81 -7.30
N ASP A 200 46.44 8.43 -6.86
CA ASP A 200 46.61 8.77 -5.45
C ASP A 200 45.66 9.89 -5.04
N ILE A 201 45.28 9.90 -3.75
CA ILE A 201 44.36 10.90 -3.22
C ILE A 201 45.03 12.30 -3.29
N PRO A 202 44.35 13.32 -3.87
CA PRO A 202 44.87 14.67 -3.86
C PRO A 202 45.10 15.18 -2.43
N ALA A 203 46.18 15.95 -2.22
CA ALA A 203 46.59 16.39 -0.89
C ALA A 203 45.50 17.15 -0.12
N GLU A 204 44.63 17.86 -0.84
CA GLU A 204 43.51 18.62 -0.27
C GLU A 204 42.41 17.73 0.34
N TYR A 205 42.30 16.44 -0.09
CA TYR A 205 41.32 15.49 0.43
C TYR A 205 41.94 14.45 1.37
N ALA A 206 43.25 14.44 1.58
CA ALA A 206 43.96 13.41 2.33
C ALA A 206 43.49 13.32 3.79
N GLU A 207 43.27 14.46 4.45
CA GLU A 207 42.76 14.52 5.83
C GLU A 207 41.32 13.98 5.92
N ALA A 208 40.42 14.40 5.04
CA ALA A 208 39.05 13.96 5.01
C ALA A 208 38.95 12.45 4.74
N ALA A 209 39.78 11.93 3.82
CA ALA A 209 39.86 10.51 3.51
C ALA A 209 40.35 9.70 4.72
N GLN A 210 41.34 10.21 5.46
CA GLN A 210 41.84 9.52 6.65
C GLN A 210 40.80 9.48 7.76
N ILE A 211 40.13 10.61 8.04
CA ILE A 211 39.04 10.67 9.02
C ILE A 211 37.93 9.65 8.67
N ALA A 212 37.55 9.59 7.40
CA ALA A 212 36.53 8.61 6.95
C ALA A 212 37.03 7.17 7.07
N ARG A 213 38.31 6.91 6.79
CA ARG A 213 38.92 5.57 6.95
C ARG A 213 38.95 5.14 8.41
N ASP A 214 39.38 6.04 9.32
CA ASP A 214 39.40 5.75 10.74
C ASP A 214 37.99 5.42 11.26
N ARG A 215 37.00 6.22 10.85
CA ARG A 215 35.60 5.96 11.19
C ARG A 215 35.10 4.63 10.66
N LEU A 216 35.46 4.26 9.43
CA LEU A 216 35.11 2.95 8.85
C LEU A 216 35.74 1.82 9.68
N CYS A 217 37.03 1.93 10.05
CA CYS A 217 37.70 0.95 10.87
C CYS A 217 37.03 0.80 12.25
N ASP A 218 36.68 1.91 12.91
CA ASP A 218 35.96 1.90 14.20
C ASP A 218 34.67 1.07 14.13
N LEU A 219 33.86 1.28 13.07
CA LEU A 219 32.57 0.62 12.93
C LEU A 219 32.67 -0.86 12.55
N VAL A 220 33.61 -1.22 11.68
CA VAL A 220 33.71 -2.62 11.23
C VAL A 220 34.45 -3.50 12.21
N ALA A 221 35.36 -2.93 13.04
CA ALA A 221 36.09 -3.69 14.05
C ALA A 221 35.14 -4.37 15.07
N GLU A 222 33.97 -3.78 15.32
CA GLU A 222 32.94 -4.36 16.21
C GLU A 222 32.41 -5.74 15.74
N ALA A 223 32.66 -6.14 14.48
CA ALA A 223 32.18 -7.40 13.92
C ALA A 223 33.03 -8.63 14.32
N ASP A 224 34.21 -8.42 14.97
CA ASP A 224 35.09 -9.50 15.37
C ASP A 224 35.87 -9.10 16.62
N ASP A 225 35.68 -9.80 17.75
CA ASP A 225 36.23 -9.46 19.05
C ASP A 225 37.79 -9.48 19.07
N ASP A 226 38.40 -10.40 18.34
CA ASP A 226 39.87 -10.54 18.30
C ASP A 226 40.51 -9.35 17.53
N LEU A 227 39.92 -9.00 16.41
CA LEU A 227 40.37 -7.86 15.59
C LEU A 227 40.02 -6.51 16.25
N MET A 228 38.91 -6.42 16.97
CA MET A 228 38.57 -5.28 17.79
C MET A 228 39.61 -5.04 18.91
N MET A 229 40.01 -6.11 19.65
CA MET A 229 41.06 -6.00 20.68
C MET A 229 42.39 -5.55 20.08
N LYS A 230 42.80 -6.15 18.95
CA LYS A 230 44.01 -5.73 18.22
C LYS A 230 43.99 -4.25 17.81
N TYR A 231 42.87 -3.78 17.32
CA TYR A 231 42.67 -2.39 16.89
C TYR A 231 42.68 -1.42 18.06
N LEU A 232 42.01 -1.73 19.17
CA LEU A 232 41.94 -0.90 20.38
C LEU A 232 43.25 -0.79 21.13
N ASP A 233 44.06 -1.87 21.15
CA ASP A 233 45.39 -1.85 21.79
C ASP A 233 46.36 -0.87 21.09
N GLY A 234 46.00 -0.35 19.90
CA GLY A 234 46.78 0.64 19.16
C GLY A 234 48.17 0.17 18.69
N SER A 235 48.43 -1.16 18.84
CA SER A 235 49.71 -1.76 18.48
C SER A 235 49.88 -1.91 16.95
N GLU A 236 48.78 -2.10 16.23
CA GLU A 236 48.76 -2.29 14.78
C GLU A 236 47.46 -1.77 14.19
N GLN A 237 47.55 -1.09 13.05
CA GLN A 237 46.35 -0.76 12.23
C GLN A 237 45.81 -2.04 11.57
N LEU A 238 44.48 -2.10 11.33
CA LEU A 238 43.90 -3.17 10.53
C LEU A 238 44.50 -3.19 9.12
N THR A 239 44.97 -4.34 8.69
CA THR A 239 45.44 -4.53 7.31
C THR A 239 44.26 -4.42 6.33
N GLN A 240 44.54 -4.21 5.06
CA GLN A 240 43.50 -4.17 4.03
C GLN A 240 42.69 -5.48 3.98
N GLU A 241 43.35 -6.63 4.11
CA GLU A 241 42.75 -7.96 4.08
C GLU A 241 41.83 -8.17 5.30
N GLU A 242 42.27 -7.77 6.51
CA GLU A 242 41.46 -7.84 7.72
C GLU A 242 40.22 -6.94 7.62
N LEU A 243 40.37 -5.72 7.14
CA LEU A 243 39.25 -4.81 6.95
C LEU A 243 38.23 -5.35 5.93
N GLU A 244 38.69 -5.87 4.80
CA GLU A 244 37.81 -6.46 3.79
C GLU A 244 37.09 -7.72 4.32
N SER A 245 37.72 -8.50 5.20
CA SER A 245 37.10 -9.67 5.84
C SER A 245 36.05 -9.33 6.89
N LEU A 246 36.11 -8.10 7.45
CA LEU A 246 35.14 -7.62 8.44
C LEU A 246 33.93 -6.95 7.80
N LEU A 247 34.07 -6.40 6.60
CA LEU A 247 33.03 -5.60 5.96
C LEU A 247 31.75 -6.38 5.69
N ASP A 248 31.84 -7.56 5.13
CA ASP A 248 30.68 -8.43 4.85
C ASP A 248 29.93 -8.79 6.12
N LYS A 249 30.67 -9.14 7.20
CA LYS A 249 30.10 -9.42 8.52
C LYS A 249 29.44 -8.18 9.13
N ALA A 250 30.16 -7.04 9.14
CA ALA A 250 29.66 -5.79 9.73
C ALA A 250 28.39 -5.29 9.02
N ILE A 251 28.32 -5.41 7.69
CA ILE A 251 27.13 -5.05 6.90
C ILE A 251 25.99 -6.02 7.18
N ALA A 252 26.24 -7.34 7.17
CA ALA A 252 25.22 -8.37 7.43
C ALA A 252 24.65 -8.28 8.86
N GLN A 253 25.46 -7.89 9.84
CA GLN A 253 25.07 -7.69 11.25
C GLN A 253 24.53 -6.28 11.55
N GLU A 254 24.42 -5.43 10.53
CA GLU A 254 23.99 -4.03 10.66
C GLU A 254 24.83 -3.17 11.64
N LEU A 255 26.07 -3.54 11.87
CA LEU A 255 27.03 -2.74 12.64
C LEU A 255 27.58 -1.58 11.82
N PHE A 256 27.66 -1.76 10.50
CA PHE A 256 28.11 -0.77 9.55
C PHE A 256 27.10 -0.61 8.40
N ILE A 257 26.72 0.63 8.13
CA ILE A 257 25.83 0.99 7.01
C ILE A 257 26.64 1.81 6.01
N PRO A 258 27.03 1.25 4.87
CA PRO A 258 27.90 1.91 3.89
C PRO A 258 27.15 3.03 3.17
N VAL A 259 27.82 4.17 3.03
CA VAL A 259 27.32 5.33 2.28
C VAL A 259 28.19 5.56 1.05
N TYR A 260 27.56 5.56 -0.11
CA TYR A 260 28.15 5.86 -1.40
C TYR A 260 27.67 7.20 -1.91
N VAL A 261 28.45 7.83 -2.81
CA VAL A 261 28.07 9.08 -3.46
C VAL A 261 28.36 9.02 -4.95
N GLY A 262 27.48 9.66 -5.74
CA GLY A 262 27.65 9.71 -7.17
C GLY A 262 26.57 10.52 -7.88
N SER A 263 26.56 10.43 -9.20
CA SER A 263 25.52 10.96 -10.06
C SER A 263 25.11 9.94 -11.09
N THR A 264 23.82 9.62 -11.11
CA THR A 264 23.24 8.71 -12.10
C THR A 264 23.15 9.32 -13.49
N ILE A 265 23.02 10.66 -13.59
CA ILE A 265 22.86 11.36 -14.86
C ILE A 265 24.16 11.31 -15.69
N ILE A 266 25.29 11.43 -15.03
CA ILE A 266 26.61 11.36 -15.66
C ILE A 266 27.33 10.03 -15.38
N GLU A 267 26.60 9.03 -14.85
CA GLU A 267 27.03 7.66 -14.57
C GLU A 267 28.29 7.52 -13.72
N GLN A 268 28.52 8.48 -12.83
CA GLN A 268 29.70 8.53 -11.97
C GLN A 268 29.43 7.97 -10.57
N GLY A 269 30.38 7.21 -10.02
CA GLY A 269 30.28 6.52 -8.73
C GLY A 269 29.57 5.17 -8.77
N ILE A 270 28.97 4.79 -9.89
CA ILE A 270 28.15 3.57 -10.03
C ILE A 270 29.00 2.30 -9.94
N ARG A 271 30.18 2.26 -10.59
CA ARG A 271 31.07 1.08 -10.58
C ARG A 271 31.56 0.72 -9.19
N CYS A 272 31.80 1.73 -8.32
CA CYS A 272 32.22 1.49 -6.94
C CYS A 272 31.14 0.71 -6.18
N VAL A 273 29.90 1.18 -6.21
CA VAL A 273 28.81 0.50 -5.52
C VAL A 273 28.52 -0.89 -6.11
N MET A 274 28.57 -1.05 -7.42
CA MET A 274 28.37 -2.37 -8.07
C MET A 274 29.42 -3.38 -7.66
N LYS A 275 30.69 -2.97 -7.58
CA LYS A 275 31.78 -3.83 -7.14
C LYS A 275 31.58 -4.26 -5.69
N ASP A 276 31.25 -3.33 -4.81
CA ASP A 276 31.10 -3.60 -3.40
C ASP A 276 29.80 -4.40 -3.10
N ILE A 277 28.74 -4.23 -3.91
CA ILE A 277 27.55 -5.11 -3.89
C ILE A 277 27.98 -6.57 -4.10
N CYS A 278 28.81 -6.85 -5.08
CA CYS A 278 29.25 -8.22 -5.34
C CYS A 278 30.09 -8.76 -4.19
N THR A 279 31.01 -7.95 -3.65
CA THR A 279 32.04 -8.40 -2.72
C THR A 279 31.58 -8.45 -1.26
N TYR A 280 30.86 -7.42 -0.79
CA TYR A 280 30.59 -7.22 0.64
C TYR A 280 29.11 -7.24 1.00
N PHE A 281 28.18 -7.11 0.06
CA PHE A 281 26.77 -7.14 0.41
C PHE A 281 26.28 -8.58 0.66
N PRO A 282 25.33 -8.76 1.59
CA PRO A 282 24.86 -10.08 1.96
C PRO A 282 24.28 -10.83 0.78
N HIS A 283 24.60 -12.13 0.70
CA HIS A 283 23.96 -13.06 -0.20
C HIS A 283 22.77 -13.77 0.50
N PRO A 284 21.90 -14.49 -0.24
CA PRO A 284 20.67 -15.05 0.32
C PRO A 284 20.83 -15.97 1.55
N ARG A 285 21.95 -16.63 1.73
CA ARG A 285 22.22 -17.45 2.94
C ARG A 285 22.52 -16.60 4.17
N HIS A 286 22.89 -15.32 4.01
CA HIS A 286 23.08 -14.36 5.11
C HIS A 286 21.80 -13.59 5.44
N HIS A 287 20.71 -13.82 4.72
CA HIS A 287 19.40 -13.29 5.07
C HIS A 287 19.00 -13.83 6.45
N GLY A 288 18.39 -13.00 7.27
CA GLY A 288 17.74 -13.45 8.49
C GLY A 288 16.70 -14.54 8.21
N ALA A 289 16.24 -15.19 9.25
CA ALA A 289 15.23 -16.22 9.13
C ALA A 289 13.92 -15.69 8.55
N PHE A 290 13.32 -16.40 7.60
CA PHE A 290 11.92 -16.19 7.24
C PHE A 290 11.04 -16.81 8.32
N ARG A 291 10.12 -16.02 8.86
CA ARG A 291 9.14 -16.50 9.82
C ARG A 291 8.05 -17.29 9.08
N LEU A 292 7.75 -18.47 9.57
CA LEU A 292 6.65 -19.29 9.10
C LEU A 292 5.36 -18.99 9.87
N ALA A 293 4.22 -19.25 9.25
CA ALA A 293 2.90 -19.05 9.86
C ALA A 293 2.67 -19.89 11.14
N ASN A 294 3.42 -20.98 11.33
CA ASN A 294 3.42 -21.78 12.56
C ASN A 294 4.34 -21.22 13.67
N GLY A 295 5.02 -20.09 13.44
CA GLY A 295 5.95 -19.45 14.37
C GLY A 295 7.38 -19.98 14.32
N GLU A 296 7.66 -21.01 13.52
CA GLU A 296 9.03 -21.48 13.25
C GLU A 296 9.76 -20.54 12.30
N GLU A 297 11.07 -20.71 12.22
CA GLU A 297 11.95 -19.97 11.31
C GLU A 297 12.54 -20.89 10.26
N THR A 298 12.71 -20.38 9.03
CA THR A 298 13.40 -21.07 7.94
C THR A 298 14.42 -20.15 7.29
N PHE A 299 15.46 -20.73 6.72
CA PHE A 299 16.54 -20.01 6.04
C PHE A 299 16.61 -20.45 4.57
N VAL A 300 17.33 -19.68 3.77
CA VAL A 300 17.59 -20.07 2.39
C VAL A 300 18.47 -21.30 2.35
N ASP A 301 17.97 -22.40 1.74
CA ASP A 301 18.61 -23.70 1.67
C ASP A 301 18.60 -24.26 0.24
N GLU A 302 19.78 -24.46 -0.37
CA GLU A 302 19.90 -25.00 -1.72
C GLU A 302 19.54 -26.50 -1.81
N ASP A 303 19.73 -27.25 -0.74
CA ASP A 303 19.57 -28.70 -0.71
C ASP A 303 18.19 -29.13 -0.20
N GLY A 304 17.37 -28.17 0.25
CA GLY A 304 16.05 -28.42 0.82
C GLY A 304 14.97 -28.70 -0.23
N GLU A 305 13.76 -28.92 0.27
CA GLU A 305 12.57 -29.08 -0.56
C GLU A 305 12.30 -27.80 -1.38
N PRO A 306 12.00 -27.91 -2.69
CA PRO A 306 11.66 -26.76 -3.51
C PRO A 306 10.53 -25.92 -2.93
N ALA A 307 10.82 -24.68 -2.59
CA ALA A 307 9.87 -23.71 -2.05
C ALA A 307 10.15 -22.28 -2.50
N ALA A 308 9.09 -21.51 -2.73
CA ALA A 308 9.19 -20.14 -3.19
C ALA A 308 8.11 -19.26 -2.56
N PHE A 309 8.48 -18.03 -2.25
CA PHE A 309 7.59 -16.98 -1.77
C PHE A 309 7.19 -16.06 -2.92
N VAL A 310 5.89 -15.77 -3.05
CA VAL A 310 5.33 -14.90 -4.08
C VAL A 310 5.27 -13.48 -3.53
N PHE A 311 6.16 -12.60 -3.96
CA PHE A 311 6.15 -11.23 -3.47
C PHE A 311 5.34 -10.27 -4.35
N LYS A 312 5.07 -10.64 -5.63
CA LYS A 312 4.32 -9.79 -6.56
C LYS A 312 3.55 -10.62 -7.58
N THR A 313 2.37 -10.12 -7.98
CA THR A 313 1.62 -10.63 -9.13
C THR A 313 1.24 -9.49 -10.06
N VAL A 314 1.33 -9.74 -11.37
CA VAL A 314 0.97 -8.77 -12.41
C VAL A 314 0.07 -9.43 -13.44
N ALA A 315 -1.02 -8.77 -13.81
CA ALA A 315 -1.85 -9.21 -14.94
C ALA A 315 -1.26 -8.68 -16.25
N ASP A 316 -0.64 -9.55 -17.02
CA ASP A 316 -0.15 -9.23 -18.37
C ASP A 316 -1.25 -9.54 -19.40
N PRO A 317 -1.58 -8.61 -20.32
CA PRO A 317 -2.66 -8.81 -21.30
C PRO A 317 -2.40 -9.92 -22.31
N PHE A 318 -1.14 -10.32 -22.53
CA PHE A 318 -0.74 -11.31 -23.54
C PHE A 318 -0.42 -12.68 -22.93
N VAL A 319 0.28 -12.69 -21.80
CA VAL A 319 0.77 -13.91 -21.15
C VAL A 319 -0.18 -14.39 -20.06
N GLY A 320 -1.03 -13.50 -19.54
CA GLY A 320 -1.89 -13.73 -18.40
C GLY A 320 -1.23 -13.30 -17.08
N ARG A 321 -1.54 -13.99 -15.98
CA ARG A 321 -0.93 -13.64 -14.67
C ARG A 321 0.53 -14.05 -14.63
N LEU A 322 1.40 -13.12 -14.25
CA LEU A 322 2.80 -13.32 -13.95
C LEU A 322 2.98 -13.28 -12.43
N SER A 323 3.58 -14.30 -11.85
CA SER A 323 3.90 -14.38 -10.42
C SER A 323 5.41 -14.27 -10.23
N TYR A 324 5.85 -13.27 -9.47
CA TYR A 324 7.25 -13.05 -9.13
C TYR A 324 7.58 -13.80 -7.85
N LEU A 325 8.56 -14.68 -7.93
CA LEU A 325 8.92 -15.62 -6.90
C LEU A 325 10.32 -15.35 -6.37
N LYS A 326 10.48 -15.30 -5.06
CA LYS A 326 11.77 -15.48 -4.36
C LYS A 326 11.88 -16.95 -3.99
N LEU A 327 12.92 -17.62 -4.49
CA LEU A 327 13.19 -19.01 -4.12
C LEU A 327 13.80 -19.07 -2.72
N ILE A 328 13.15 -19.80 -1.83
CA ILE A 328 13.60 -19.97 -0.44
C ILE A 328 14.41 -21.24 -0.31
N SER A 329 13.98 -22.32 -0.97
CA SER A 329 14.62 -23.61 -0.81
C SER A 329 14.64 -24.40 -2.11
N GLY A 330 15.65 -25.24 -2.28
CA GLY A 330 15.80 -26.20 -3.35
C GLY A 330 16.06 -25.59 -4.73
N VAL A 331 15.67 -26.35 -5.75
CA VAL A 331 15.83 -25.99 -7.16
C VAL A 331 14.49 -26.11 -7.87
N LEU A 332 14.07 -25.08 -8.58
CA LEU A 332 12.89 -25.12 -9.44
C LEU A 332 13.27 -25.40 -10.88
N THR A 333 12.48 -26.27 -11.52
CA THR A 333 12.58 -26.57 -12.94
C THR A 333 11.20 -26.54 -13.59
N PRO A 334 11.11 -26.31 -14.91
CA PRO A 334 9.84 -26.43 -15.64
C PRO A 334 9.20 -27.80 -15.44
N SER A 335 7.88 -27.86 -15.42
CA SER A 335 7.06 -29.05 -15.22
C SER A 335 6.98 -29.60 -13.78
N MET A 336 7.67 -29.02 -12.82
CA MET A 336 7.46 -29.34 -11.41
C MET A 336 6.05 -28.96 -10.95
N GLU A 337 5.53 -29.69 -9.99
CA GLU A 337 4.28 -29.38 -9.31
C GLU A 337 4.58 -28.81 -7.90
N LEU A 338 4.00 -27.65 -7.59
CA LEU A 338 4.06 -27.05 -6.28
C LEU A 338 2.65 -26.91 -5.72
N ILE A 339 2.54 -26.95 -4.42
CA ILE A 339 1.29 -26.76 -3.67
C ILE A 339 1.30 -25.38 -3.07
N ASN A 340 0.25 -24.61 -3.32
CA ASN A 340 0.02 -23.34 -2.66
C ASN A 340 -0.46 -23.60 -1.22
N ALA A 341 0.33 -23.18 -0.22
CA ALA A 341 0.06 -23.43 1.18
C ALA A 341 -1.29 -22.87 1.66
N ARG A 342 -1.72 -21.72 1.12
CA ARG A 342 -3.00 -21.08 1.48
C ARG A 342 -4.21 -21.83 0.92
N THR A 343 -4.14 -22.29 -0.33
CA THR A 343 -5.31 -22.87 -1.04
C THR A 343 -5.32 -24.40 -1.03
N GLY A 344 -4.18 -25.04 -0.76
CA GLY A 344 -3.97 -26.48 -0.90
C GLY A 344 -3.99 -26.98 -2.35
N LYS A 345 -4.10 -26.10 -3.33
CA LYS A 345 -4.14 -26.46 -4.74
C LYS A 345 -2.75 -26.69 -5.29
N LYS A 346 -2.67 -27.62 -6.25
CA LYS A 346 -1.43 -27.90 -7.00
C LYS A 346 -1.40 -27.06 -8.26
N ASP A 347 -0.28 -26.36 -8.46
CA ASP A 347 0.03 -25.65 -9.68
C ASP A 347 1.24 -26.32 -10.36
N ARG A 348 1.13 -26.59 -11.66
CA ARG A 348 2.24 -27.09 -12.46
C ARG A 348 2.98 -25.92 -13.07
N LEU A 349 4.28 -25.82 -12.81
CA LEU A 349 5.13 -24.80 -13.37
C LEU A 349 5.30 -25.02 -14.89
N GLY A 350 4.94 -24.02 -15.68
CA GLY A 350 5.16 -24.04 -17.13
C GLY A 350 6.59 -23.62 -17.47
N HIS A 351 6.74 -22.36 -17.85
CA HIS A 351 8.03 -21.72 -18.10
C HIS A 351 8.54 -21.03 -16.83
N LEU A 352 9.84 -20.91 -16.71
CA LEU A 352 10.51 -20.08 -15.72
C LEU A 352 11.15 -18.91 -16.45
N TYR A 353 10.85 -17.67 -16.06
CA TYR A 353 11.42 -16.48 -16.67
C TYR A 353 12.29 -15.71 -15.70
N VAL A 354 13.32 -15.10 -16.25
CA VAL A 354 14.03 -13.98 -15.66
C VAL A 354 13.58 -12.74 -16.42
N MET A 355 12.99 -11.77 -15.69
CA MET A 355 12.43 -10.56 -16.29
C MET A 355 13.43 -9.41 -16.22
N MET A 356 13.49 -8.59 -17.29
CA MET A 356 14.11 -7.26 -17.28
C MET A 356 13.06 -6.27 -17.77
N GLY A 357 12.45 -5.56 -16.82
CA GLY A 357 11.23 -4.81 -17.12
C GLY A 357 10.18 -5.72 -17.78
N LYS A 358 9.79 -5.43 -19.02
CA LYS A 358 8.86 -6.27 -19.80
C LYS A 358 9.49 -7.43 -20.56
N GLU A 359 10.81 -7.48 -20.64
CA GLU A 359 11.50 -8.51 -21.42
C GLU A 359 11.65 -9.79 -20.60
N ALA A 360 11.14 -10.91 -21.12
CA ALA A 360 11.20 -12.23 -20.50
C ALA A 360 12.29 -13.08 -21.15
N THR A 361 13.20 -13.63 -20.36
CA THR A 361 14.19 -14.62 -20.80
C THR A 361 13.89 -15.97 -20.17
N ASP A 362 13.67 -17.00 -20.96
CA ASP A 362 13.39 -18.35 -20.50
C ASP A 362 14.63 -18.99 -19.87
N VAL A 363 14.47 -19.61 -18.69
CA VAL A 363 15.53 -20.31 -17.97
C VAL A 363 15.14 -21.73 -17.66
N LYS A 364 16.13 -22.64 -17.64
CA LYS A 364 15.89 -24.08 -17.44
C LYS A 364 15.78 -24.49 -15.99
N SER A 365 16.32 -23.69 -15.09
CA SER A 365 16.26 -23.90 -13.65
C SER A 365 16.56 -22.62 -12.90
N ALA A 366 16.13 -22.56 -11.66
CA ALA A 366 16.50 -21.53 -10.70
C ALA A 366 16.78 -22.16 -9.34
N LYS A 367 17.75 -21.63 -8.59
CA LYS A 367 18.18 -22.13 -7.29
C LYS A 367 17.66 -21.26 -6.16
N ALA A 368 17.67 -21.80 -4.97
CA ALA A 368 17.37 -21.07 -3.73
C ALA A 368 18.15 -19.74 -3.69
N GLY A 369 17.48 -18.69 -3.24
CA GLY A 369 18.01 -17.33 -3.23
C GLY A 369 17.74 -16.50 -4.48
N ASP A 370 17.42 -17.12 -5.62
CA ASP A 370 17.18 -16.39 -6.87
C ASP A 370 15.74 -15.83 -6.97
N ILE A 371 15.55 -14.90 -7.89
CA ILE A 371 14.27 -14.30 -8.23
C ILE A 371 13.90 -14.70 -9.66
N ILE A 372 12.72 -15.28 -9.82
CA ILE A 372 12.16 -15.69 -11.12
C ILE A 372 10.69 -15.29 -11.24
N VAL A 373 10.18 -15.43 -12.45
CA VAL A 373 8.76 -15.20 -12.76
C VAL A 373 8.17 -16.44 -13.39
N VAL A 374 7.00 -16.84 -12.89
CA VAL A 374 6.23 -17.97 -13.40
C VAL A 374 4.90 -17.48 -13.94
N PRO A 375 4.57 -17.77 -15.22
CA PRO A 375 3.30 -17.38 -15.79
C PRO A 375 2.18 -18.35 -15.44
N LYS A 376 0.94 -17.85 -15.46
CA LYS A 376 -0.30 -18.65 -15.46
C LYS A 376 -0.57 -19.45 -14.18
N LEU A 377 -0.03 -19.06 -13.05
CA LEU A 377 -0.48 -19.58 -11.76
C LEU A 377 -1.88 -18.98 -11.44
N THR A 378 -2.91 -19.84 -11.40
CA THR A 378 -4.32 -19.38 -11.45
C THR A 378 -4.83 -18.81 -10.14
N ASP A 379 -4.51 -19.47 -9.02
CA ASP A 379 -5.02 -19.11 -7.69
C ASP A 379 -3.95 -18.45 -6.78
N THR A 380 -2.81 -18.13 -7.36
CA THR A 380 -1.66 -17.58 -6.64
C THR A 380 -1.72 -16.06 -6.59
N ARG A 381 -1.45 -15.48 -5.43
CA ARG A 381 -1.39 -14.03 -5.18
C ARG A 381 -0.13 -13.66 -4.39
N ALA A 382 0.18 -12.37 -4.32
CA ALA A 382 1.26 -11.86 -3.46
C ALA A 382 1.01 -12.25 -1.99
N GLY A 383 2.06 -12.68 -1.31
CA GLY A 383 2.04 -13.24 0.05
C GLY A 383 1.88 -14.77 0.12
N ASP A 384 1.58 -15.46 -0.99
CA ASP A 384 1.49 -16.92 -0.99
C ASP A 384 2.87 -17.59 -0.95
N THR A 385 2.93 -18.77 -0.34
CA THR A 385 4.09 -19.68 -0.43
C THR A 385 3.71 -20.90 -1.24
N LEU A 386 4.58 -21.25 -2.17
CA LEU A 386 4.47 -22.44 -3.01
C LEU A 386 5.58 -23.40 -2.61
N SER A 387 5.26 -24.65 -2.26
CA SER A 387 6.25 -25.68 -1.94
C SER A 387 5.83 -27.04 -2.45
N GLN A 388 6.76 -27.98 -2.53
CA GLN A 388 6.48 -29.32 -3.05
C GLN A 388 5.54 -30.08 -2.09
N SER A 389 5.72 -29.95 -0.78
CA SER A 389 4.85 -30.58 0.24
C SER A 389 3.58 -29.79 0.52
N GLY A 390 3.58 -28.47 0.30
CA GLY A 390 2.50 -27.56 0.69
C GLY A 390 2.47 -27.24 2.20
N THR A 391 3.47 -27.66 2.95
CA THR A 391 3.53 -27.45 4.40
C THR A 391 4.26 -26.17 4.80
N MET A 392 5.18 -25.68 3.97
CA MET A 392 5.89 -24.43 4.21
C MET A 392 4.95 -23.25 3.87
N SER A 393 4.73 -22.37 4.84
CA SER A 393 3.96 -21.13 4.66
C SER A 393 4.71 -20.00 5.35
N ILE A 394 5.32 -19.13 4.56
CA ILE A 394 5.97 -17.92 5.06
C ILE A 394 4.89 -16.94 5.52
N ASP A 395 5.09 -16.33 6.68
CA ASP A 395 4.22 -15.30 7.22
C ASP A 395 4.44 -13.99 6.45
N PRO A 396 3.47 -13.55 5.63
CA PRO A 396 3.64 -12.31 4.89
C PRO A 396 3.59 -11.12 5.86
N LEU A 397 4.42 -10.10 5.60
CA LEU A 397 4.36 -8.87 6.38
C LEU A 397 2.98 -8.20 6.26
N PRO A 398 2.49 -7.60 7.37
CA PRO A 398 1.27 -6.83 7.32
C PRO A 398 1.46 -5.61 6.41
N LEU A 399 0.65 -5.53 5.36
CA LEU A 399 0.65 -4.38 4.47
C LEU A 399 -0.20 -3.24 5.05
N PRO A 400 0.09 -1.99 4.72
CA PRO A 400 -0.68 -0.85 5.17
C PRO A 400 -2.15 -0.98 4.75
N VAL A 401 -3.05 -0.63 5.65
CA VAL A 401 -4.49 -0.65 5.39
C VAL A 401 -4.85 0.55 4.53
N PRO A 402 -5.50 0.35 3.37
CA PRO A 402 -5.96 1.46 2.54
C PRO A 402 -7.06 2.26 3.24
N GLN A 403 -7.01 3.59 3.12
CA GLN A 403 -7.89 4.50 3.86
C GLN A 403 -8.49 5.63 3.02
N TYR A 404 -8.24 5.64 1.72
CA TYR A 404 -8.78 6.63 0.79
C TYR A 404 -10.00 6.06 0.04
N PRO A 405 -11.24 6.26 0.56
CA PRO A 405 -12.45 5.75 -0.05
C PRO A 405 -12.91 6.64 -1.20
N VAL A 406 -13.24 6.03 -2.34
CA VAL A 406 -13.87 6.69 -3.47
C VAL A 406 -15.03 5.83 -3.98
N ALA A 407 -16.08 6.47 -4.47
CA ALA A 407 -17.14 5.76 -5.15
C ALA A 407 -16.91 5.78 -6.67
N ILE A 408 -17.03 4.60 -7.31
CA ILE A 408 -16.81 4.43 -8.73
C ILE A 408 -18.12 3.99 -9.39
N GLU A 409 -18.49 4.67 -10.49
CA GLU A 409 -19.60 4.30 -11.34
C GLU A 409 -19.12 4.09 -12.79
N ALA A 410 -19.66 3.08 -13.46
CA ALA A 410 -19.45 2.93 -14.89
C ALA A 410 -20.05 4.15 -15.64
N ALA A 411 -19.31 4.70 -16.61
CA ALA A 411 -19.83 5.78 -17.43
C ALA A 411 -21.09 5.34 -18.22
N ASN A 412 -21.16 4.05 -18.53
CA ASN A 412 -22.31 3.43 -19.17
C ASN A 412 -22.81 2.25 -18.31
N LYS A 413 -24.07 2.27 -17.86
CA LYS A 413 -24.69 1.21 -17.05
C LYS A 413 -24.56 -0.20 -17.64
N LYS A 414 -24.50 -0.33 -18.97
CA LYS A 414 -24.32 -1.65 -19.63
C LYS A 414 -22.93 -2.25 -19.42
N GLU A 415 -21.98 -1.49 -18.89
CA GLU A 415 -20.61 -1.89 -18.67
C GLU A 415 -20.29 -2.13 -17.18
N GLU A 416 -21.29 -2.02 -16.30
CA GLU A 416 -21.12 -2.18 -14.84
C GLU A 416 -20.47 -3.53 -14.48
N ASP A 417 -20.88 -4.63 -15.15
CA ASP A 417 -20.29 -5.96 -14.93
C ASP A 417 -18.79 -6.01 -15.32
N LYS A 418 -18.40 -5.31 -16.37
CA LYS A 418 -17.00 -5.24 -16.81
C LYS A 418 -16.16 -4.45 -15.81
N VAL A 419 -16.71 -3.33 -15.29
CA VAL A 419 -16.08 -2.55 -14.23
C VAL A 419 -15.89 -3.44 -12.98
N GLY A 420 -16.91 -4.14 -12.54
CA GLY A 420 -16.84 -5.08 -11.42
C GLY A 420 -15.77 -6.17 -11.62
N THR A 421 -15.73 -6.77 -12.80
CA THR A 421 -14.75 -7.81 -13.14
C THR A 421 -13.31 -7.25 -13.12
N PHE A 422 -13.09 -6.03 -13.63
CA PHE A 422 -11.79 -5.39 -13.58
C PHE A 422 -11.35 -5.06 -12.16
N LEU A 423 -12.25 -4.51 -11.35
CA LEU A 423 -11.97 -4.18 -9.94
C LEU A 423 -11.62 -5.42 -9.12
N THR A 424 -12.30 -6.54 -9.33
CA THR A 424 -11.98 -7.80 -8.68
C THR A 424 -10.55 -8.26 -9.00
N ARG A 425 -10.15 -8.20 -10.27
CA ARG A 425 -8.78 -8.54 -10.69
C ARG A 425 -7.74 -7.55 -10.15
N ALA A 426 -8.09 -6.27 -10.04
CA ALA A 426 -7.21 -5.26 -9.48
C ALA A 426 -6.88 -5.55 -8.00
N VAL A 427 -7.88 -5.92 -7.20
CA VAL A 427 -7.68 -6.33 -5.79
C VAL A 427 -6.84 -7.61 -5.67
N GLU A 428 -6.98 -8.56 -6.61
CA GLU A 428 -6.14 -9.76 -6.62
C GLU A 428 -4.64 -9.46 -6.89
N ASN A 429 -4.36 -8.39 -7.64
CA ASN A 429 -2.99 -7.99 -7.99
C ASN A 429 -2.39 -6.98 -7.00
N ASP A 430 -3.23 -6.22 -6.31
CA ASP A 430 -2.80 -5.20 -5.34
C ASP A 430 -3.56 -5.37 -4.02
N PRO A 431 -2.93 -5.96 -3.01
CA PRO A 431 -3.57 -6.20 -1.71
C PRO A 431 -3.84 -4.91 -0.91
N THR A 432 -3.32 -3.76 -1.35
CA THR A 432 -3.63 -2.44 -0.77
C THR A 432 -4.85 -1.76 -1.42
N LEU A 433 -5.59 -2.49 -2.26
CA LEU A 433 -6.89 -2.08 -2.77
C LEU A 433 -8.00 -2.89 -2.10
N ARG A 434 -9.08 -2.23 -1.72
CA ARG A 434 -10.30 -2.88 -1.26
C ARG A 434 -11.48 -2.43 -2.10
N VAL A 435 -12.36 -3.35 -2.45
CA VAL A 435 -13.59 -3.05 -3.19
C VAL A 435 -14.76 -3.65 -2.45
N ALA A 436 -15.75 -2.83 -2.13
CA ALA A 436 -16.97 -3.25 -1.48
C ALA A 436 -18.18 -2.55 -2.09
N ARG A 437 -19.33 -3.25 -2.15
CA ARG A 437 -20.58 -2.62 -2.47
C ARG A 437 -21.27 -2.18 -1.17
N ASN A 438 -21.54 -0.90 -1.05
CA ASN A 438 -22.31 -0.39 0.08
C ASN A 438 -23.80 -0.71 -0.17
N GLU A 439 -24.40 -1.52 0.68
CA GLU A 439 -25.79 -1.99 0.53
C GLU A 439 -26.83 -0.87 0.71
N GLN A 440 -26.53 0.14 1.52
CA GLN A 440 -27.45 1.25 1.80
C GLN A 440 -27.42 2.31 0.69
N THR A 441 -26.23 2.64 0.19
CA THR A 441 -26.07 3.67 -0.85
C THR A 441 -26.02 3.10 -2.26
N HIS A 442 -25.93 1.79 -2.39
CA HIS A 442 -25.78 1.03 -3.64
C HIS A 442 -24.57 1.45 -4.48
N GLN A 443 -23.57 2.09 -3.84
CA GLN A 443 -22.35 2.49 -4.51
C GLN A 443 -21.29 1.41 -4.42
N THR A 444 -20.47 1.28 -5.47
CA THR A 444 -19.23 0.52 -5.43
C THR A 444 -18.14 1.42 -4.86
N ILE A 445 -17.66 1.11 -3.67
CA ILE A 445 -16.61 1.85 -2.97
C ILE A 445 -15.29 1.14 -3.21
N VAL A 446 -14.32 1.87 -3.72
CA VAL A 446 -12.92 1.47 -3.79
C VAL A 446 -12.18 2.23 -2.70
N THR A 447 -11.52 1.50 -1.82
CA THR A 447 -10.63 2.09 -0.82
C THR A 447 -9.19 1.82 -1.23
N ALA A 448 -8.42 2.88 -1.42
CA ALA A 448 -7.05 2.89 -1.91
C ALA A 448 -6.10 3.50 -0.88
N MET A 449 -4.80 3.47 -1.15
CA MET A 449 -3.79 4.18 -0.36
C MET A 449 -3.83 5.70 -0.59
N GLY A 450 -4.26 6.14 -1.78
CA GLY A 450 -4.38 7.54 -2.12
C GLY A 450 -4.88 7.81 -3.53
N GLU A 451 -4.89 9.10 -3.90
CA GLU A 451 -5.45 9.61 -5.15
C GLU A 451 -4.72 9.08 -6.39
N ALA A 452 -3.38 9.02 -6.36
CA ALA A 452 -2.58 8.55 -7.49
C ALA A 452 -2.84 7.07 -7.82
N GLN A 453 -3.09 6.23 -6.80
CA GLN A 453 -3.45 4.82 -7.01
C GLN A 453 -4.83 4.69 -7.68
N VAL A 454 -5.82 5.50 -7.25
CA VAL A 454 -7.16 5.51 -7.86
C VAL A 454 -7.12 5.98 -9.31
N GLU A 455 -6.41 7.07 -9.59
CA GLU A 455 -6.26 7.58 -10.96
C GLU A 455 -5.57 6.56 -11.87
N THR A 456 -4.54 5.88 -11.37
CA THR A 456 -3.86 4.79 -12.09
C THR A 456 -4.80 3.63 -12.35
N LEU A 457 -5.63 3.25 -11.37
CA LEU A 457 -6.65 2.21 -11.51
C LEU A 457 -7.64 2.54 -12.64
N LEU A 458 -8.16 3.77 -12.67
CA LEU A 458 -9.08 4.22 -13.71
C LEU A 458 -8.45 4.26 -15.10
N ALA A 459 -7.20 4.73 -15.18
CA ALA A 459 -6.45 4.78 -16.43
C ALA A 459 -6.20 3.37 -17.00
N ARG A 460 -5.75 2.43 -16.14
CA ARG A 460 -5.59 1.02 -16.52
C ARG A 460 -6.91 0.35 -16.90
N MET A 461 -8.01 0.68 -16.22
CA MET A 461 -9.35 0.18 -16.58
C MET A 461 -9.74 0.61 -18.00
N LYS A 462 -9.51 1.89 -18.35
CA LYS A 462 -9.76 2.42 -19.68
C LYS A 462 -8.86 1.75 -20.72
N GLU A 463 -7.59 1.55 -20.43
CA GLU A 463 -6.63 0.97 -21.38
C GLU A 463 -6.83 -0.54 -21.57
N GLN A 464 -6.93 -1.30 -20.49
CA GLN A 464 -6.93 -2.77 -20.54
C GLN A 464 -8.32 -3.36 -20.75
N ALA A 465 -9.34 -2.86 -20.05
CA ALA A 465 -10.71 -3.34 -20.15
C ALA A 465 -11.54 -2.61 -21.21
N LYS A 466 -11.02 -1.51 -21.76
CA LYS A 466 -11.73 -0.61 -22.70
C LYS A 466 -13.07 -0.13 -22.13
N VAL A 467 -13.10 0.15 -20.83
CA VAL A 467 -14.28 0.60 -20.10
C VAL A 467 -13.95 1.91 -19.39
N GLU A 468 -14.85 2.88 -19.48
CA GLU A 468 -14.72 4.14 -18.75
C GLU A 468 -15.56 4.10 -17.47
N ALA A 469 -14.92 4.46 -16.36
CA ALA A 469 -15.57 4.72 -15.10
C ALA A 469 -15.25 6.13 -14.60
N ARG A 470 -16.11 6.65 -13.74
CA ARG A 470 -15.97 7.99 -13.17
C ARG A 470 -16.04 7.93 -11.66
N LEU A 471 -15.34 8.85 -11.02
CA LEU A 471 -15.47 9.09 -9.60
C LEU A 471 -16.74 9.88 -9.33
N VAL A 472 -17.48 9.43 -8.34
CA VAL A 472 -18.66 10.15 -7.83
C VAL A 472 -18.50 10.38 -6.33
N PRO A 473 -19.13 11.39 -5.77
CA PRO A 473 -19.08 11.61 -4.32
C PRO A 473 -19.55 10.37 -3.55
N VAL A 474 -18.81 9.99 -2.52
CA VAL A 474 -19.22 8.93 -1.61
C VAL A 474 -20.44 9.42 -0.84
N ARG A 475 -21.53 8.69 -0.92
CA ARG A 475 -22.77 8.99 -0.17
C ARG A 475 -22.63 8.55 1.26
N ILE A 476 -22.92 9.46 2.18
CA ILE A 476 -22.93 9.16 3.59
C ILE A 476 -24.17 8.33 3.92
N PRO A 477 -24.05 7.21 4.62
CA PRO A 477 -25.19 6.35 4.97
C PRO A 477 -25.96 6.91 6.18
N TYR A 478 -26.59 8.08 5.98
CA TYR A 478 -27.49 8.63 7.01
C TYR A 478 -28.66 7.68 7.24
N ARG A 479 -29.29 7.80 8.42
CA ARG A 479 -30.50 7.07 8.80
C ARG A 479 -31.52 8.04 9.38
N GLU A 480 -32.75 7.59 9.52
CA GLU A 480 -33.82 8.33 10.19
C GLU A 480 -34.39 7.49 11.33
N THR A 481 -34.91 8.14 12.35
CA THR A 481 -35.65 7.49 13.43
C THR A 481 -36.70 8.45 14.03
N ILE A 482 -37.42 7.99 15.01
CA ILE A 482 -38.44 8.77 15.71
C ILE A 482 -38.09 8.94 17.20
N THR A 483 -38.57 9.99 17.83
CA THR A 483 -38.29 10.29 19.25
C THR A 483 -39.48 10.10 20.17
N LYS A 484 -40.70 10.00 19.62
CA LYS A 484 -41.96 9.92 20.36
C LYS A 484 -42.87 8.85 19.83
N THR A 485 -43.75 8.32 20.65
CA THR A 485 -44.83 7.46 20.23
C THR A 485 -45.94 8.29 19.56
N ALA A 486 -46.45 7.76 18.43
CA ALA A 486 -47.58 8.38 17.72
C ALA A 486 -48.50 7.30 17.15
N GLU A 487 -49.76 7.67 16.97
CA GLU A 487 -50.80 6.82 16.35
C GLU A 487 -51.40 7.52 15.15
N ALA A 488 -51.63 6.79 14.05
CA ALA A 488 -52.28 7.35 12.88
C ALA A 488 -53.05 6.28 12.09
N GLN A 489 -54.12 6.76 11.45
CA GLN A 489 -54.88 5.97 10.50
C GLN A 489 -54.30 6.09 9.10
N GLY A 490 -54.09 4.91 8.46
CA GLY A 490 -53.82 4.83 7.02
C GLY A 490 -55.01 4.27 6.28
N ARG A 491 -55.60 5.05 5.40
CA ARG A 491 -56.77 4.66 4.63
C ARG A 491 -56.50 4.81 3.13
N HIS A 492 -56.65 3.71 2.39
CA HIS A 492 -56.61 3.68 0.94
C HIS A 492 -57.93 3.24 0.36
N LYS A 493 -58.58 4.13 -0.39
CA LYS A 493 -59.83 3.83 -1.11
C LYS A 493 -59.73 4.30 -2.54
N LYS A 494 -59.80 3.39 -3.50
CA LYS A 494 -59.80 3.71 -4.93
C LYS A 494 -60.92 2.99 -5.63
N GLN A 495 -61.83 3.74 -6.29
CA GLN A 495 -62.94 3.24 -7.08
C GLN A 495 -62.86 3.88 -8.46
N THR A 496 -62.17 3.25 -9.40
CA THR A 496 -62.11 3.72 -10.80
C THR A 496 -62.21 2.51 -11.73
N GLY A 497 -63.37 2.30 -12.34
CA GLY A 497 -63.58 1.49 -13.54
C GLY A 497 -63.09 0.06 -13.56
N GLY A 498 -63.17 -0.70 -12.41
CA GLY A 498 -62.72 -2.07 -12.28
C GLY A 498 -62.86 -2.56 -10.84
N ALA A 499 -62.13 -3.60 -10.42
CA ALA A 499 -62.12 -4.06 -9.02
C ALA A 499 -61.63 -2.90 -8.09
N GLY A 500 -62.46 -2.53 -7.09
CA GLY A 500 -62.14 -1.52 -6.11
C GLY A 500 -60.93 -1.92 -5.25
N GLN A 501 -60.29 -0.93 -4.64
CA GLN A 501 -59.20 -1.15 -3.66
C GLN A 501 -59.62 -0.49 -2.36
N PHE A 502 -59.64 -1.25 -1.28
CA PHE A 502 -59.94 -0.76 0.06
C PHE A 502 -58.96 -1.35 1.09
N GLY A 503 -58.26 -0.49 1.81
CA GLY A 503 -57.39 -0.83 2.93
C GLY A 503 -57.51 0.24 4.01
N ASP A 504 -57.64 -0.16 5.27
CA ASP A 504 -57.81 0.75 6.41
C ASP A 504 -57.14 0.12 7.63
N CYS A 505 -56.12 0.75 8.15
CA CYS A 505 -55.39 0.25 9.31
C CYS A 505 -54.97 1.42 10.24
N TRP A 506 -54.99 1.19 11.55
CA TRP A 506 -54.46 2.06 12.53
C TRP A 506 -53.12 1.55 13.04
N LEU A 507 -52.10 2.38 12.95
CA LEU A 507 -50.74 2.09 13.37
C LEU A 507 -50.32 2.90 14.56
N ARG A 508 -49.66 2.26 15.51
CA ARG A 508 -48.92 2.90 16.61
C ARG A 508 -47.45 2.67 16.35
N ILE A 509 -46.64 3.72 16.25
CA ILE A 509 -45.20 3.66 16.15
C ILE A 509 -44.57 4.23 17.42
N SER A 510 -43.48 3.60 17.87
CA SER A 510 -42.69 4.05 19.03
C SER A 510 -41.21 3.83 18.81
N PRO A 511 -40.32 4.64 19.45
CA PRO A 511 -38.87 4.41 19.41
C PRO A 511 -38.52 3.02 19.97
N ASN A 512 -37.53 2.36 19.33
CA ASN A 512 -36.99 1.04 19.73
C ASN A 512 -35.45 1.05 19.67
N PRO A 513 -34.77 1.90 20.48
CA PRO A 513 -33.35 2.20 20.31
C PRO A 513 -32.46 0.93 20.40
N GLY A 514 -31.67 0.68 19.36
CA GLY A 514 -30.72 -0.44 19.31
C GLY A 514 -31.29 -1.81 19.04
N GLU A 515 -32.62 -1.96 19.01
CA GLU A 515 -33.32 -3.25 18.81
C GLU A 515 -33.84 -3.40 17.37
N GLY A 516 -33.63 -2.37 16.53
CA GLY A 516 -34.04 -2.38 15.12
C GLY A 516 -35.55 -2.24 14.94
N TYR A 517 -36.07 -2.95 13.90
CA TYR A 517 -37.48 -2.94 13.59
C TYR A 517 -38.22 -4.10 14.23
N GLU A 518 -39.33 -3.80 14.94
CA GLU A 518 -40.22 -4.77 15.53
C GLU A 518 -41.67 -4.52 15.07
N PHE A 519 -42.39 -5.56 14.64
CA PHE A 519 -43.78 -5.46 14.27
C PHE A 519 -44.66 -6.34 15.18
N SER A 520 -45.79 -5.79 15.64
CA SER A 520 -46.78 -6.54 16.45
C SER A 520 -48.18 -6.38 15.90
N ASP A 521 -48.95 -7.50 15.98
CA ASP A 521 -50.35 -7.53 15.68
C ASP A 521 -51.14 -7.43 17.01
N GLU A 522 -51.80 -6.31 17.21
CA GLU A 522 -52.66 -6.04 18.37
C GLU A 522 -54.16 -5.92 17.98
N VAL A 523 -54.52 -6.33 16.74
CA VAL A 523 -55.88 -6.23 16.20
C VAL A 523 -56.85 -7.10 17.02
N LYS A 524 -57.95 -6.53 17.46
CA LYS A 524 -58.98 -7.24 18.19
C LYS A 524 -60.24 -7.44 17.36
N GLY A 525 -60.96 -8.55 17.61
CA GLY A 525 -62.27 -8.79 17.03
C GLY A 525 -62.26 -9.04 15.49
N GLY A 526 -61.13 -9.30 14.87
CA GLY A 526 -61.04 -9.54 13.43
C GLY A 526 -61.29 -8.33 12.54
N ALA A 527 -61.04 -7.11 13.07
CA ALA A 527 -61.18 -5.86 12.33
C ALA A 527 -60.37 -5.83 11.02
N ILE A 528 -59.25 -6.53 10.99
CA ILE A 528 -58.46 -6.85 9.80
C ILE A 528 -58.33 -8.36 9.70
N PRO A 529 -58.62 -8.99 8.55
CA PRO A 529 -58.35 -10.41 8.36
C PRO A 529 -56.88 -10.79 8.57
N GLY A 530 -56.57 -11.82 9.35
CA GLY A 530 -55.21 -12.22 9.70
C GLY A 530 -54.30 -12.44 8.48
N GLY A 531 -54.85 -12.87 7.33
CA GLY A 531 -54.10 -13.02 6.08
C GLY A 531 -53.63 -11.67 5.46
N LEU A 532 -54.17 -10.52 5.88
CA LEU A 532 -53.80 -9.20 5.37
C LEU A 532 -52.82 -8.45 6.30
N ILE A 533 -52.62 -8.94 7.53
CA ILE A 533 -51.66 -8.37 8.47
C ILE A 533 -50.20 -8.36 7.93
N PRO A 534 -49.74 -9.45 7.30
CA PRO A 534 -48.39 -9.41 6.69
C PRO A 534 -48.22 -8.35 5.57
N ALA A 535 -49.34 -7.96 4.91
CA ALA A 535 -49.28 -6.86 3.93
C ALA A 535 -49.12 -5.48 4.60
N VAL A 536 -49.69 -5.32 5.80
CA VAL A 536 -49.46 -4.10 6.59
C VAL A 536 -48.02 -4.01 6.99
N ASP A 537 -47.43 -5.08 7.54
CA ASP A 537 -46.00 -5.13 7.90
C ASP A 537 -45.09 -4.81 6.70
N LYS A 538 -45.29 -5.44 5.56
CA LYS A 538 -44.55 -5.15 4.32
C LYS A 538 -44.67 -3.67 3.92
N GLY A 539 -45.87 -3.08 4.05
CA GLY A 539 -46.12 -1.68 3.74
C GLY A 539 -45.33 -0.72 4.65
N VAL A 540 -45.24 -1.05 5.94
CA VAL A 540 -44.42 -0.31 6.89
C VAL A 540 -42.93 -0.41 6.55
N GLN A 541 -42.43 -1.62 6.31
CA GLN A 541 -41.02 -1.84 5.96
C GLN A 541 -40.62 -1.09 4.68
N GLU A 542 -41.48 -1.07 3.66
CA GLU A 542 -41.24 -0.28 2.44
C GLU A 542 -41.22 1.21 2.71
N ALA A 543 -42.12 1.72 3.55
CA ALA A 543 -42.13 3.12 3.93
C ALA A 543 -40.88 3.51 4.76
N MET A 544 -40.43 2.62 5.63
CA MET A 544 -39.16 2.78 6.37
C MET A 544 -37.94 2.82 5.43
N ALA A 545 -37.90 1.94 4.43
CA ALA A 545 -36.81 1.91 3.46
C ALA A 545 -36.76 3.17 2.58
N GLU A 546 -37.92 3.77 2.26
CA GLU A 546 -38.01 5.04 1.53
C GLU A 546 -37.64 6.28 2.35
N GLY A 547 -37.71 6.18 3.69
CA GLY A 547 -37.50 7.29 4.61
C GLY A 547 -38.63 8.30 4.64
N PHE A 548 -38.55 9.22 5.58
CA PHE A 548 -39.57 10.23 5.82
C PHE A 548 -39.08 11.67 5.64
N LEU A 549 -37.96 12.05 6.31
CA LEU A 549 -37.43 13.42 6.32
C LEU A 549 -36.64 13.77 5.05
N ALA A 550 -35.60 12.97 4.79
CA ALA A 550 -34.62 13.21 3.76
C ALA A 550 -34.35 11.98 2.86
N GLY A 551 -35.23 10.97 2.94
CA GLY A 551 -35.19 9.79 2.08
C GLY A 551 -34.15 8.75 2.49
N TYR A 552 -33.71 8.79 3.75
CA TYR A 552 -32.81 7.79 4.31
C TYR A 552 -33.57 6.70 5.05
N PRO A 553 -33.09 5.45 5.06
CA PRO A 553 -33.78 4.36 5.74
C PRO A 553 -34.05 4.67 7.21
N MET A 554 -35.27 4.38 7.64
CA MET A 554 -35.65 4.52 9.05
C MET A 554 -35.25 3.27 9.82
N VAL A 555 -34.81 3.45 11.07
CA VAL A 555 -34.34 2.38 11.96
C VAL A 555 -34.89 2.56 13.37
N ASP A 556 -34.80 1.52 14.19
CA ASP A 556 -35.09 1.54 15.60
C ASP A 556 -36.55 1.97 15.90
N ILE A 557 -37.50 1.31 15.22
CA ILE A 557 -38.93 1.59 15.32
C ILE A 557 -39.69 0.31 15.64
N LYS A 558 -40.51 0.37 16.69
CA LYS A 558 -41.54 -0.62 16.96
C LYS A 558 -42.84 -0.13 16.37
N CYS A 559 -43.50 -0.96 15.57
CA CYS A 559 -44.79 -0.68 14.94
C CYS A 559 -45.83 -1.72 15.36
N ALA A 560 -46.94 -1.27 15.86
CA ALA A 560 -48.10 -2.13 16.16
C ALA A 560 -49.29 -1.74 15.26
N VAL A 561 -49.91 -2.71 14.63
CA VAL A 561 -51.24 -2.54 14.04
C VAL A 561 -52.25 -2.93 15.08
N PHE A 562 -53.19 -2.03 15.45
CA PHE A 562 -54.10 -2.27 16.58
C PHE A 562 -55.58 -2.16 16.22
N ASP A 563 -55.90 -1.53 15.08
CA ASP A 563 -57.30 -1.44 14.60
C ASP A 563 -57.34 -1.24 13.09
N GLY A 564 -58.51 -1.34 12.48
CA GLY A 564 -58.74 -1.11 11.08
C GLY A 564 -60.11 -1.55 10.60
N SER A 565 -60.32 -1.56 9.28
CA SER A 565 -61.49 -2.14 8.65
C SER A 565 -61.20 -2.72 7.28
N TYR A 566 -62.04 -3.66 6.84
CA TYR A 566 -61.89 -4.26 5.52
C TYR A 566 -63.20 -4.30 4.75
N HIS A 567 -63.12 -4.41 3.47
CA HIS A 567 -64.28 -4.63 2.58
C HIS A 567 -64.17 -6.02 1.97
N SER A 568 -65.27 -6.82 2.06
CA SER A 568 -65.26 -8.24 1.67
C SER A 568 -64.85 -8.51 0.23
N VAL A 569 -64.98 -7.55 -0.68
CA VAL A 569 -64.67 -7.67 -2.12
C VAL A 569 -63.46 -6.87 -2.55
N ASP A 570 -63.29 -5.66 -2.00
CA ASP A 570 -62.27 -4.69 -2.46
C ASP A 570 -60.99 -4.70 -1.65
N SER A 571 -60.93 -5.45 -0.55
CA SER A 571 -59.74 -5.56 0.27
C SER A 571 -58.78 -6.63 -0.26
N ASN A 572 -57.53 -6.24 -0.48
CA ASN A 572 -56.46 -7.12 -0.92
C ASN A 572 -55.10 -6.66 -0.32
N GLU A 573 -54.06 -7.44 -0.50
CA GLU A 573 -52.72 -7.15 0.03
C GLU A 573 -52.20 -5.82 -0.42
N MET A 574 -52.38 -5.45 -1.70
CA MET A 574 -51.89 -4.19 -2.24
C MET A 574 -52.59 -2.98 -1.60
N ALA A 575 -53.89 -3.07 -1.34
CA ALA A 575 -54.66 -2.01 -0.70
C ALA A 575 -54.21 -1.80 0.76
N PHE A 576 -53.98 -2.88 1.52
CA PHE A 576 -53.48 -2.80 2.90
C PHE A 576 -52.01 -2.33 2.98
N LYS A 577 -51.17 -2.77 2.05
CA LYS A 577 -49.81 -2.28 1.90
C LYS A 577 -49.78 -0.78 1.67
N THR A 578 -50.60 -0.25 0.76
CA THR A 578 -50.74 1.17 0.50
C THR A 578 -51.28 1.93 1.71
N ALA A 579 -52.29 1.39 2.38
CA ALA A 579 -52.88 1.95 3.61
C ALA A 579 -51.81 2.05 4.71
N ALA A 580 -51.03 0.99 4.93
CA ALA A 580 -49.94 0.96 5.90
C ALA A 580 -48.88 2.06 5.63
N ARG A 581 -48.47 2.25 4.37
CA ARG A 581 -47.56 3.34 3.99
C ARG A 581 -48.11 4.72 4.32
N ILE A 582 -49.39 4.96 4.05
CA ILE A 582 -50.07 6.22 4.39
C ILE A 582 -50.12 6.43 5.90
N GLY A 583 -50.54 5.42 6.67
CA GLY A 583 -50.61 5.47 8.13
C GLY A 583 -49.26 5.67 8.79
N PHE A 584 -48.23 4.96 8.32
CA PHE A 584 -46.88 5.10 8.85
C PHE A 584 -46.33 6.52 8.63
N ARG A 585 -46.48 7.09 7.42
CA ARG A 585 -46.08 8.48 7.15
C ARG A 585 -46.79 9.50 8.01
N ALA A 586 -48.12 9.34 8.18
CA ALA A 586 -48.91 10.22 9.01
C ALA A 586 -48.53 10.08 10.51
N ALA A 587 -48.14 8.91 10.95
CA ALA A 587 -47.62 8.71 12.31
C ALA A 587 -46.22 9.36 12.48
N CYS A 588 -45.33 9.26 11.48
CA CYS A 588 -44.00 9.91 11.50
C CYS A 588 -44.09 11.42 11.61
N GLU A 589 -45.12 12.10 11.02
CA GLU A 589 -45.33 13.54 11.15
C GLU A 589 -45.51 13.97 12.63
N GLN A 590 -46.07 13.10 13.48
CA GLN A 590 -46.35 13.36 14.89
C GLN A 590 -45.28 12.77 15.81
N ALA A 591 -44.53 11.79 15.37
CA ALA A 591 -43.59 11.02 16.16
C ALA A 591 -42.24 11.76 16.41
N GLY A 592 -42.04 12.95 15.88
CA GLY A 592 -40.80 13.69 16.03
C GLY A 592 -39.64 12.97 15.34
N ALA A 593 -39.74 12.80 14.04
CA ALA A 593 -38.68 12.19 13.23
C ALA A 593 -37.41 13.02 13.26
N ILE A 594 -36.27 12.36 13.38
CA ILE A 594 -34.92 12.96 13.38
C ILE A 594 -34.00 12.21 12.40
N LEU A 595 -32.99 12.93 11.91
CA LEU A 595 -31.90 12.37 11.13
C LEU A 595 -30.80 11.87 12.06
N LEU A 596 -30.21 10.73 11.71
CA LEU A 596 -29.04 10.16 12.36
C LEU A 596 -27.84 10.24 11.43
N GLU A 597 -26.70 10.77 11.91
CA GLU A 597 -25.44 10.79 11.20
C GLU A 597 -24.52 9.66 11.68
N PRO A 598 -23.81 8.97 10.76
CA PRO A 598 -22.85 7.96 11.15
C PRO A 598 -21.65 8.61 11.83
N MET A 599 -21.21 8.01 12.94
CA MET A 599 -20.02 8.41 13.69
C MET A 599 -18.87 7.47 13.39
N ALA A 600 -17.67 8.00 13.39
CA ALA A 600 -16.43 7.25 13.26
C ALA A 600 -15.53 7.48 14.47
N THR A 601 -14.81 6.45 14.87
CA THR A 601 -13.62 6.54 15.72
C THR A 601 -12.38 6.56 14.84
N MET A 602 -11.41 7.38 15.20
CA MET A 602 -10.13 7.46 14.49
C MET A 602 -8.99 7.49 15.49
N ASP A 603 -7.93 6.74 15.17
CA ASP A 603 -6.62 6.84 15.82
C ASP A 603 -5.65 7.49 14.85
N ILE A 604 -5.28 8.73 15.11
CA ILE A 604 -4.42 9.53 14.22
C ILE A 604 -3.02 9.56 14.83
N VAL A 605 -2.05 9.04 14.08
CA VAL A 605 -0.65 8.96 14.49
C VAL A 605 0.16 10.04 13.77
N VAL A 606 0.79 10.91 14.55
CA VAL A 606 1.61 12.03 14.03
C VAL A 606 2.81 12.27 14.94
N THR A 607 3.85 12.90 14.38
CA THR A 607 4.95 13.39 15.22
C THR A 607 4.47 14.54 16.10
N GLU A 608 5.11 14.72 17.26
CA GLU A 608 4.72 15.70 18.28
C GLU A 608 4.56 17.13 17.70
N GLU A 609 5.39 17.51 16.73
CA GLU A 609 5.33 18.83 16.07
C GLU A 609 3.99 19.12 15.37
N TYR A 610 3.27 18.09 14.89
CA TYR A 610 1.99 18.25 14.19
C TYR A 610 0.78 17.98 15.09
N ALA A 611 0.96 17.41 16.27
CA ALA A 611 -0.15 17.02 17.15
C ALA A 611 -1.11 18.16 17.43
N GLY A 612 -0.60 19.34 17.79
CA GLY A 612 -1.43 20.52 18.05
C GLY A 612 -2.23 20.99 16.83
N THR A 613 -1.62 20.96 15.64
CA THR A 613 -2.29 21.34 14.39
C THR A 613 -3.42 20.38 14.05
N VAL A 614 -3.17 19.08 14.18
CA VAL A 614 -4.16 18.02 13.91
C VAL A 614 -5.32 18.08 14.91
N MET A 615 -5.05 18.26 16.20
CA MET A 615 -6.10 18.42 17.23
C MET A 615 -7.00 19.64 16.93
N GLY A 616 -6.39 20.75 16.49
CA GLY A 616 -7.14 21.96 16.09
C GLY A 616 -8.04 21.70 14.87
N ASP A 617 -7.54 21.00 13.85
CA ASP A 617 -8.32 20.66 12.66
C ASP A 617 -9.50 19.73 12.98
N ILE A 618 -9.28 18.69 13.79
CA ILE A 618 -10.35 17.78 14.25
C ILE A 618 -11.47 18.53 14.99
N ALA A 619 -11.13 19.51 15.81
CA ALA A 619 -12.13 20.33 16.47
C ALA A 619 -13.00 21.12 15.48
N THR A 620 -12.44 21.60 14.36
CA THR A 620 -13.20 22.29 13.32
C THR A 620 -14.16 21.35 12.56
N ARG A 621 -13.88 20.04 12.57
CA ARG A 621 -14.70 18.96 11.96
C ARG A 621 -15.74 18.39 12.92
N ARG A 622 -16.10 19.07 13.96
CA ARG A 622 -17.02 18.58 15.00
C ARG A 622 -16.51 17.33 15.72
N GLY A 623 -15.21 17.03 15.60
CA GLY A 623 -14.58 15.89 16.25
C GLY A 623 -14.34 16.14 17.73
N ARG A 624 -14.48 15.08 18.52
CA ARG A 624 -14.19 15.08 19.94
C ARG A 624 -12.96 14.21 20.20
N ILE A 625 -11.95 14.80 20.83
CA ILE A 625 -10.77 14.04 21.28
C ILE A 625 -11.20 13.20 22.48
N VAL A 626 -10.99 11.90 22.38
CA VAL A 626 -11.32 10.90 23.42
C VAL A 626 -10.11 10.65 24.31
N GLY A 627 -8.91 10.67 23.73
CA GLY A 627 -7.65 10.46 24.45
C GLY A 627 -6.45 10.74 23.56
N THR A 628 -5.28 10.72 24.20
CA THR A 628 -3.98 10.76 23.50
C THR A 628 -3.09 9.71 24.13
N ASP A 629 -2.26 9.06 23.31
CA ASP A 629 -1.26 8.09 23.71
C ASP A 629 0.04 8.36 22.92
N SER A 630 1.10 7.65 23.25
CA SER A 630 2.37 7.73 22.54
C SER A 630 2.78 6.35 22.06
N THR A 631 3.29 6.27 20.84
CA THR A 631 3.92 5.04 20.35
C THR A 631 5.28 4.82 21.02
N ASP A 632 5.79 3.60 20.96
CA ASP A 632 7.15 3.27 21.42
C ASP A 632 8.23 4.10 20.68
N GLU A 633 7.89 4.63 19.50
CA GLU A 633 8.74 5.45 18.66
C GLU A 633 8.65 6.96 18.97
N GLY A 634 7.85 7.35 19.96
CA GLY A 634 7.68 8.75 20.38
C GLY A 634 6.75 9.57 19.48
N GLU A 635 5.92 8.91 18.68
CA GLU A 635 4.84 9.58 17.94
C GLU A 635 3.60 9.70 18.81
N THR A 636 2.80 10.74 18.61
CA THR A 636 1.55 10.97 19.33
C THR A 636 0.39 10.29 18.62
N VAL A 637 -0.35 9.45 19.35
CA VAL A 637 -1.63 8.87 18.89
C VAL A 637 -2.77 9.73 19.44
N ILE A 638 -3.59 10.30 18.55
CA ILE A 638 -4.74 11.12 18.90
C ILE A 638 -6.01 10.31 18.62
N MET A 639 -6.67 9.86 19.65
CA MET A 639 -7.91 9.10 19.57
C MET A 639 -9.10 10.08 19.51
N VAL A 640 -9.91 9.99 18.45
CA VAL A 640 -11.02 10.92 18.23
C VAL A 640 -12.30 10.21 17.87
N ARG A 641 -13.45 10.82 18.22
CA ARG A 641 -14.78 10.46 17.73
C ARG A 641 -15.34 11.62 16.92
N VAL A 642 -15.72 11.36 15.67
CA VAL A 642 -16.04 12.42 14.70
C VAL A 642 -17.15 11.97 13.75
N PRO A 643 -18.02 12.88 13.25
CA PRO A 643 -18.98 12.53 12.19
C PRO A 643 -18.26 12.07 10.93
N TYR A 644 -18.63 10.89 10.40
CA TYR A 644 -18.00 10.30 9.24
C TYR A 644 -17.99 11.22 8.00
N ALA A 645 -19.06 12.02 7.85
CA ALA A 645 -19.19 12.99 6.76
C ALA A 645 -18.06 14.04 6.73
N GLU A 646 -17.48 14.38 7.90
CA GLU A 646 -16.44 15.41 8.04
C GLU A 646 -15.03 14.89 7.74
N VAL A 647 -14.86 13.56 7.70
CA VAL A 647 -13.53 12.92 7.59
C VAL A 647 -13.34 12.07 6.36
N ILE A 648 -14.31 12.03 5.46
CA ILE A 648 -14.21 11.22 4.23
C ILE A 648 -13.08 11.68 3.30
N SER A 649 -12.75 12.98 3.31
CA SER A 649 -11.61 13.60 2.59
C SER A 649 -10.37 13.79 3.46
N TYR A 650 -10.40 13.35 4.70
CA TYR A 650 -9.35 13.58 5.68
C TYR A 650 -7.94 13.12 5.28
N PRO A 651 -7.76 12.02 4.50
CA PRO A 651 -6.43 11.60 4.04
C PRO A 651 -5.63 12.70 3.35
N LYS A 652 -6.30 13.49 2.52
CA LYS A 652 -5.68 14.59 1.79
C LYS A 652 -5.25 15.71 2.72
N ASP A 653 -6.12 16.07 3.65
CA ASP A 653 -5.90 17.16 4.58
C ASP A 653 -4.81 16.80 5.61
N LEU A 654 -4.83 15.56 6.13
CA LEU A 654 -3.79 15.06 7.03
C LEU A 654 -2.41 15.07 6.37
N ARG A 655 -2.30 14.59 5.12
CA ARG A 655 -1.04 14.64 4.36
C ARG A 655 -0.51 16.07 4.19
N ALA A 656 -1.40 17.02 3.89
CA ALA A 656 -1.02 18.41 3.75
C ALA A 656 -0.51 19.01 5.07
N MET A 657 -1.19 18.74 6.18
CA MET A 657 -0.82 19.25 7.52
C MET A 657 0.49 18.65 8.04
N THR A 658 0.74 17.38 7.76
CA THR A 658 1.87 16.61 8.32
C THR A 658 2.99 16.38 7.31
N ARG A 659 2.97 17.04 6.16
CA ARG A 659 3.89 16.81 5.04
C ARG A 659 4.00 15.33 4.64
N GLY A 660 2.92 14.57 4.84
CA GLY A 660 2.84 13.15 4.50
C GLY A 660 3.33 12.18 5.57
N SER A 661 3.75 12.66 6.75
CA SER A 661 4.20 11.80 7.85
C SER A 661 3.05 11.19 8.65
N GLY A 662 1.89 11.88 8.74
CA GLY A 662 0.76 11.42 9.52
C GLY A 662 0.04 10.23 8.87
N SER A 663 -0.42 9.32 9.73
CA SER A 663 -1.27 8.19 9.38
C SER A 663 -2.49 8.13 10.31
N TYR A 664 -3.51 7.38 9.93
CA TYR A 664 -4.67 7.18 10.79
C TYR A 664 -5.33 5.85 10.52
N TYR A 665 -6.08 5.37 11.48
CA TYR A 665 -7.03 4.27 11.36
C TYR A 665 -8.43 4.83 11.59
N ILE A 666 -9.44 4.34 10.87
CA ILE A 666 -10.84 4.79 10.99
C ILE A 666 -11.79 3.60 11.02
N GLU A 667 -12.76 3.65 11.93
CA GLU A 667 -13.82 2.66 12.03
C GLU A 667 -15.17 3.36 12.30
N LEU A 668 -16.25 2.83 11.69
CA LEU A 668 -17.60 3.33 11.96
C LEU A 668 -18.11 2.76 13.29
N GLU A 669 -18.51 3.62 14.21
CA GLU A 669 -18.90 3.23 15.58
C GLU A 669 -20.41 3.23 15.82
N GLY A 670 -21.20 3.79 14.98
CA GLY A 670 -22.65 3.88 15.21
C GLY A 670 -23.24 5.17 14.66
N TYR A 671 -24.31 5.63 15.28
CA TYR A 671 -25.07 6.79 14.82
C TYR A 671 -25.43 7.72 15.97
N ASP A 672 -25.31 9.04 15.73
CA ASP A 672 -25.78 10.08 16.64
C ASP A 672 -26.83 10.96 15.94
N PRO A 673 -27.71 11.66 16.70
CA PRO A 673 -28.61 12.64 16.13
C PRO A 673 -27.86 13.74 15.37
N ALA A 674 -28.19 13.94 14.10
CA ALA A 674 -27.57 14.98 13.28
C ALA A 674 -27.96 16.38 13.76
N PRO A 675 -27.05 17.37 13.73
CA PRO A 675 -27.37 18.77 14.06
C PRO A 675 -28.47 19.35 13.16
N ALA A 676 -29.16 20.38 13.66
CA ALA A 676 -30.31 20.96 12.97
C ALA A 676 -29.93 21.57 11.59
N ASP A 677 -28.76 22.15 11.46
CA ASP A 677 -28.24 22.73 10.22
C ASP A 677 -27.93 21.64 9.16
N VAL A 678 -27.34 20.53 9.57
CA VAL A 678 -27.10 19.35 8.70
C VAL A 678 -28.44 18.75 8.25
N THR A 679 -29.37 18.55 9.20
CA THR A 679 -30.70 18.02 8.91
C THR A 679 -31.43 18.91 7.91
N LYS A 680 -31.46 20.24 8.13
CA LYS A 680 -32.09 21.18 7.22
C LYS A 680 -31.55 21.11 5.82
N LYS A 681 -30.22 21.13 5.68
CA LYS A 681 -29.54 21.05 4.37
C LYS A 681 -29.90 19.78 3.59
N LEU A 682 -29.94 18.63 4.27
CA LEU A 682 -30.26 17.34 3.62
C LEU A 682 -31.74 17.23 3.24
N VAL A 683 -32.64 17.75 4.09
CA VAL A 683 -34.09 17.80 3.78
C VAL A 683 -34.35 18.71 2.57
N GLU A 684 -33.75 19.90 2.53
CA GLU A 684 -33.88 20.81 1.38
C GLU A 684 -33.35 20.16 0.08
N ALA A 685 -32.20 19.49 0.12
CA ALA A 685 -31.63 18.77 -1.01
C ALA A 685 -32.56 17.63 -1.50
N TYR A 686 -33.15 16.88 -0.57
CA TYR A 686 -34.10 15.82 -0.91
C TYR A 686 -35.39 16.35 -1.54
N GLN A 687 -35.93 17.43 -1.00
CA GLN A 687 -37.13 18.10 -1.56
C GLN A 687 -36.87 18.62 -2.99
N ALA A 688 -35.70 19.24 -3.22
CA ALA A 688 -35.28 19.71 -4.53
C ALA A 688 -35.12 18.56 -5.56
N SER A 689 -34.73 17.38 -5.11
CA SER A 689 -34.58 16.19 -5.97
C SER A 689 -35.92 15.56 -6.40
N LYS A 690 -37.02 15.89 -5.69
CA LYS A 690 -38.38 15.41 -5.97
C LYS A 690 -39.23 16.37 -6.79
N ALA A 691 -38.84 17.65 -6.79
CA ALA A 691 -39.46 18.69 -7.60
C ALA A 691 -38.97 18.67 -9.06
#